data_5be24deb8b6f84eb83134874d6fdddef
#
_entry.id   5be24deb8b6f84eb83134874d6fdddef
#
_cell.length_a   1.000
_cell.length_b   1.000
_cell.length_c   1.000
_cell.angle_alpha   90.00
_cell.angle_beta   90.00
_cell.angle_gamma   90.00
#
_symmetry.space_group_name_H-M   'P 1'
#
loop_
_entity.id
_entity.type
_entity.pdbx_description
1 polymer ?
#
loop_
_entity_poly.entity_id
_entity_poly.type
_entity_poly.pdbx_seq_one_letter_code
_entity_poly.pdbx_strand_id
1 'polypeptide(L)'
;LPIQPENTGPRRTFRRKTRLANCFFAMLTLPGSSALSGFRLQRLLSQLKDINPGITGISGRFCHFIDAPSGLSEEEKQQLSAMLTYGEPFSGEESGEPFIVIPRIGTISSWASKATDIAHNCGMRHVHRIERGIRYFVQLKSGLLGKKTLAASELAEIIALLHDRMTETVVRDTSDAAGLFRELEPQSLAYIDMIKGGRQALENANAELGLALSDDEIDYLFDAFNRAERNPTDVELMMFAQANSEHCRHKIFNADWTIDGQRQDRSLFAMIRNTHQLNPRGTIVAYADNASVIEGANVTRFYARADQGWQYQSSDEPTHILMKVETHNHPTAISPFPGASTGAGGEIRDEGATGRGAKPKAGLTGFTVSNLMIPHAVRQWENARDVNAPPSQRKETGMSGITGKPERIASPLQIMIDGPIGGAAFNNEFGRPNLTGYFRSYEQNVGGTVYGYHKPIMIAGGLGNISGLHTQKEALPVGSLLIQLGGPGMRIGMGGGAASSMATGANTADLDFDSVQRGNPEMQRRAQEVINACWAMGVNNPVLSIHDVGAGGLSNAFPELTNDAGRGAVFDLRKVHLEESGLAPKEIWSNESQERYVMAIAPSSLPLFSSLCERERCPFAVVGIATEERQLRVIDPEHDNYPVDMPMDVLLGKPPKMHRDVKRMQQTSISLDLTGISLEEAAERVLKLPTVADKSFLITIGDRTVGAHTVRDQMVGPWQVPVADCAVTTMSHVGYLGEAMAMGER
;
A
#
# COMPACT_ATOMS: atom_id res chain seq x y z
N LEU A 1 26.70 23.34 -21.50
CA LEU A 1 27.40 24.30 -20.62
C LEU A 1 27.43 23.73 -19.21
N PRO A 2 28.60 23.58 -18.56
CA PRO A 2 28.67 23.03 -17.21
C PRO A 2 28.17 24.07 -16.20
N ILE A 3 27.21 23.67 -15.40
CA ILE A 3 26.70 24.47 -14.29
C ILE A 3 27.68 24.31 -13.12
N GLN A 4 28.40 25.39 -12.81
CA GLN A 4 29.15 25.50 -11.56
C GLN A 4 28.18 25.77 -10.41
N PRO A 5 28.29 25.09 -9.27
CA PRO A 5 27.45 25.33 -8.12
C PRO A 5 28.08 26.41 -7.25
N GLU A 6 27.42 27.54 -7.06
CA GLU A 6 27.68 28.43 -5.94
C GLU A 6 27.01 27.93 -4.64
N ASN A 7 27.77 28.07 -3.63
CA ASN A 7 27.74 27.52 -2.28
C ASN A 7 26.75 28.26 -1.38
N THR A 8 25.75 27.56 -0.76
CA THR A 8 25.21 28.02 0.52
C THR A 8 24.48 26.87 1.24
N GLY A 9 25.00 26.45 2.40
CA GLY A 9 24.38 25.58 3.38
C GLY A 9 25.28 24.40 3.79
N PRO A 10 25.21 23.91 5.03
CA PRO A 10 26.17 22.90 5.48
C PRO A 10 25.91 21.58 4.76
N ARG A 11 26.75 21.32 3.77
CA ARG A 11 26.84 20.03 3.08
C ARG A 11 27.23 18.96 4.10
N ARG A 12 26.30 18.10 4.51
CA ARG A 12 26.65 16.79 5.00
C ARG A 12 27.05 15.91 3.79
N THR A 13 28.25 16.12 3.30
CA THR A 13 28.91 15.17 2.43
C THR A 13 29.27 13.96 3.29
N PHE A 14 28.52 12.88 3.15
CA PHE A 14 29.01 11.56 3.51
C PHE A 14 30.19 11.24 2.57
N ARG A 15 31.41 11.61 3.00
CA ARG A 15 32.62 11.09 2.39
C ARG A 15 32.70 9.62 2.74
N ARG A 16 32.46 8.76 1.75
CA ARG A 16 32.90 7.37 1.76
C ARG A 16 34.40 7.33 2.07
N LYS A 17 34.76 7.11 3.31
CA LYS A 17 36.04 6.51 3.67
C LYS A 17 35.80 5.02 3.71
N THR A 18 36.29 4.30 2.72
CA THR A 18 36.54 2.87 2.77
C THR A 18 37.21 2.54 4.12
N ARG A 19 36.42 2.14 5.09
CA ARG A 19 36.89 1.53 6.32
C ARG A 19 36.74 0.01 6.19
N LEU A 20 37.65 -0.60 5.44
CA LEU A 20 38.09 -1.96 5.72
C LEU A 20 38.92 -1.89 7.01
N ALA A 21 38.29 -1.95 8.14
CA ALA A 21 38.91 -2.30 9.40
C ALA A 21 37.86 -3.04 10.21
N ASN A 22 38.18 -4.28 10.63
CA ASN A 22 37.46 -5.04 11.63
C ASN A 22 37.43 -4.25 12.96
N CYS A 23 36.55 -3.24 13.05
CA CYS A 23 36.15 -2.69 14.32
C CYS A 23 35.04 -3.60 14.85
N PHE A 24 35.29 -4.29 15.95
CA PHE A 24 34.24 -4.89 16.76
C PHE A 24 33.24 -3.78 17.10
N PHE A 25 32.12 -3.75 16.42
CA PHE A 25 30.98 -2.89 16.76
C PHE A 25 30.45 -3.34 18.12
N ALA A 26 30.63 -2.53 19.13
CA ALA A 26 30.02 -2.78 20.45
C ALA A 26 28.55 -2.36 20.37
N MET A 27 27.71 -3.21 19.75
CA MET A 27 26.26 -3.06 19.80
C MET A 27 25.80 -3.18 21.25
N LEU A 28 25.13 -2.14 21.77
CA LEU A 28 24.48 -2.23 23.08
C LEU A 28 23.07 -2.80 22.89
N THR A 29 22.71 -3.80 23.70
CA THR A 29 21.35 -4.35 23.75
C THR A 29 20.71 -4.00 25.09
N LEU A 30 19.51 -3.38 25.03
CA LEU A 30 18.71 -3.07 26.22
C LEU A 30 17.39 -3.87 26.17
N PRO A 31 17.01 -4.52 27.28
CA PRO A 31 15.72 -5.18 27.39
C PRO A 31 14.61 -4.15 27.54
N GLY A 32 13.47 -4.41 26.91
CA GLY A 32 12.28 -3.56 26.99
C GLY A 32 11.12 -4.19 27.76
N SER A 33 9.94 -3.69 27.55
CA SER A 33 8.66 -4.12 28.13
C SER A 33 8.07 -5.33 27.41
N SER A 34 6.88 -5.78 27.78
CA SER A 34 6.10 -6.81 27.07
C SER A 34 5.84 -6.38 25.65
N ALA A 35 6.15 -7.25 24.69
CA ALA A 35 5.93 -6.97 23.27
C ALA A 35 4.45 -7.18 22.84
N LEU A 36 3.74 -8.07 23.53
CA LEU A 36 2.35 -8.42 23.22
C LEU A 36 1.48 -8.38 24.48
N SER A 37 0.23 -7.98 24.29
CA SER A 37 -0.79 -8.09 25.35
C SER A 37 -1.09 -9.57 25.66
N GLY A 38 -1.62 -9.84 26.84
CA GLY A 38 -2.01 -11.19 27.25
C GLY A 38 -2.96 -11.88 26.27
N PHE A 39 -3.91 -11.13 25.70
CA PHE A 39 -4.82 -11.64 24.66
C PHE A 39 -4.08 -12.08 23.38
N ARG A 40 -3.15 -11.27 22.89
CA ARG A 40 -2.35 -11.62 21.70
C ARG A 40 -1.45 -12.82 21.96
N LEU A 41 -0.86 -12.91 23.15
CA LEU A 41 -0.07 -14.08 23.54
C LEU A 41 -0.92 -15.36 23.60
N GLN A 42 -2.13 -15.30 24.12
CA GLN A 42 -3.04 -16.45 24.15
C GLN A 42 -3.43 -16.92 22.73
N ARG A 43 -3.75 -15.98 21.83
CA ARG A 43 -4.04 -16.30 20.43
C ARG A 43 -2.85 -16.97 19.76
N LEU A 44 -1.66 -16.41 19.94
CA LEU A 44 -0.43 -16.95 19.38
C LEU A 44 -0.10 -18.33 19.95
N LEU A 45 -0.30 -18.52 21.25
CA LEU A 45 -0.11 -19.83 21.90
C LEU A 45 -1.08 -20.89 21.33
N SER A 46 -2.32 -20.54 21.02
CA SER A 46 -3.26 -21.46 20.38
C SER A 46 -2.72 -21.93 19.03
N GLN A 47 -2.28 -20.99 18.18
CA GLN A 47 -1.73 -21.29 16.85
C GLN A 47 -0.44 -22.14 16.95
N LEU A 48 0.43 -21.84 17.92
CA LEU A 48 1.63 -22.62 18.16
C LEU A 48 1.33 -24.05 18.61
N LYS A 49 0.26 -24.27 19.38
CA LYS A 49 -0.19 -25.61 19.78
C LYS A 49 -0.75 -26.42 18.63
N ASP A 50 -1.29 -25.78 17.60
CA ASP A 50 -1.73 -26.45 16.36
C ASP A 50 -0.50 -27.01 15.60
N ILE A 51 0.63 -26.30 15.64
CA ILE A 51 1.92 -26.78 15.07
C ILE A 51 2.51 -27.92 15.93
N ASN A 52 2.61 -27.71 17.24
CA ASN A 52 3.12 -28.72 18.16
C ASN A 52 2.35 -28.69 19.50
N PRO A 53 1.51 -29.70 19.79
CA PRO A 53 0.76 -29.79 21.05
C PRO A 53 1.64 -29.86 22.32
N GLY A 54 2.94 -30.09 22.18
CA GLY A 54 3.89 -30.05 23.28
C GLY A 54 4.31 -28.65 23.72
N ILE A 55 3.87 -27.59 22.99
CA ILE A 55 4.12 -26.20 23.38
C ILE A 55 3.16 -25.85 24.52
N THR A 56 3.71 -25.40 25.65
CA THR A 56 2.97 -25.11 26.88
C THR A 56 2.77 -23.62 27.13
N GLY A 57 3.69 -22.77 26.61
CA GLY A 57 3.64 -21.33 26.82
C GLY A 57 4.46 -20.56 25.80
N ILE A 58 4.20 -19.28 25.74
CA ILE A 58 4.99 -18.30 25.01
C ILE A 58 5.04 -17.00 25.80
N SER A 59 6.20 -16.36 25.81
CA SER A 59 6.36 -14.98 26.26
C SER A 59 7.10 -14.17 25.19
N GLY A 60 6.91 -12.85 25.17
CA GLY A 60 7.54 -11.95 24.20
C GLY A 60 7.93 -10.64 24.84
N ARG A 61 9.20 -10.28 24.71
CA ARG A 61 9.78 -9.06 25.27
C ARG A 61 10.45 -8.24 24.19
N PHE A 62 10.23 -6.93 24.18
CA PHE A 62 11.00 -6.02 23.34
C PHE A 62 12.49 -6.08 23.71
N CYS A 63 13.33 -5.98 22.69
CA CYS A 63 14.75 -5.74 22.84
C CYS A 63 15.17 -4.61 21.91
N HIS A 64 16.03 -3.72 22.40
CA HIS A 64 16.49 -2.56 21.67
C HIS A 64 17.97 -2.73 21.36
N PHE A 65 18.32 -2.52 20.10
CA PHE A 65 19.70 -2.62 19.60
C PHE A 65 20.17 -1.20 19.28
N ILE A 66 21.31 -0.81 19.83
CA ILE A 66 21.80 0.57 19.78
C ILE A 66 23.18 0.59 19.15
N ASP A 67 23.33 1.33 18.06
CA ASP A 67 24.61 1.67 17.42
C ASP A 67 25.13 2.99 17.97
N ALA A 68 26.17 2.92 18.80
CA ALA A 68 26.90 4.05 19.36
C ALA A 68 28.40 3.77 19.34
N PRO A 69 29.10 3.96 18.23
CA PRO A 69 30.49 3.57 18.03
C PRO A 69 31.47 4.19 19.02
N SER A 70 31.19 5.39 19.52
CA SER A 70 32.02 6.05 20.55
C SER A 70 31.78 5.56 21.97
N GLY A 71 30.85 4.60 22.14
CA GLY A 71 30.39 4.14 23.44
C GLY A 71 29.42 5.14 24.08
N LEU A 72 28.78 4.70 25.17
CA LEU A 72 27.82 5.49 25.95
C LEU A 72 28.32 5.58 27.39
N SER A 73 28.23 6.75 27.99
CA SER A 73 28.41 6.93 29.42
C SER A 73 27.32 6.20 30.22
N GLU A 74 27.54 5.96 31.49
CA GLU A 74 26.53 5.33 32.36
C GLU A 74 25.27 6.19 32.50
N GLU A 75 25.41 7.53 32.50
CA GLU A 75 24.28 8.48 32.49
C GLU A 75 23.44 8.33 31.21
N GLU A 76 24.10 8.27 30.05
CA GLU A 76 23.41 8.11 28.75
C GLU A 76 22.72 6.74 28.64
N LYS A 77 23.35 5.67 29.14
CA LYS A 77 22.71 4.35 29.23
C LYS A 77 21.44 4.37 30.09
N GLN A 78 21.50 5.05 31.25
CA GLN A 78 20.32 5.22 32.10
C GLN A 78 19.23 6.06 31.42
N GLN A 79 19.60 7.14 30.76
CA GLN A 79 18.67 7.97 30.00
C GLN A 79 18.02 7.21 28.86
N LEU A 80 18.80 6.46 28.06
CA LEU A 80 18.27 5.58 27.01
C LEU A 80 17.37 4.49 27.57
N SER A 81 17.75 3.86 28.66
CA SER A 81 16.91 2.87 29.33
C SER A 81 15.58 3.43 29.77
N ALA A 82 15.57 4.65 30.32
CA ALA A 82 14.34 5.36 30.71
C ALA A 82 13.48 5.68 29.48
N MET A 83 14.06 6.19 28.39
CA MET A 83 13.36 6.49 27.14
C MET A 83 12.77 5.24 26.48
N LEU A 84 13.45 4.11 26.56
CA LEU A 84 13.05 2.85 25.94
C LEU A 84 12.18 1.98 26.88
N THR A 85 11.78 2.51 28.04
CA THR A 85 10.83 1.88 28.96
C THR A 85 9.44 2.46 28.70
N TYR A 86 8.60 1.71 28.00
CA TYR A 86 7.23 2.09 27.63
C TYR A 86 6.34 0.84 27.56
N GLY A 87 5.01 1.05 27.63
CA GLY A 87 4.05 -0.05 27.62
C GLY A 87 3.99 -0.83 28.93
N GLU A 88 3.43 -2.03 28.89
CA GLU A 88 3.28 -2.89 30.07
C GLU A 88 4.63 -3.51 30.48
N PRO A 89 4.99 -3.48 31.78
CA PRO A 89 6.17 -4.13 32.26
C PRO A 89 6.19 -5.63 31.85
N PHE A 90 7.38 -6.13 31.53
CA PHE A 90 7.50 -7.55 31.19
C PHE A 90 7.32 -8.41 32.46
N SER A 91 6.33 -9.29 32.40
CA SER A 91 5.97 -10.21 33.48
C SER A 91 6.08 -11.70 33.06
N GLY A 92 6.56 -11.96 31.82
CA GLY A 92 6.71 -13.31 31.30
C GLY A 92 7.98 -14.01 31.78
N GLU A 93 8.12 -15.31 31.46
CA GLU A 93 9.32 -16.08 31.73
C GLU A 93 10.29 -15.98 30.55
N GLU A 94 11.57 -15.75 30.82
CA GLU A 94 12.68 -15.82 29.86
C GLU A 94 13.27 -17.26 29.78
N SER A 95 12.38 -18.23 29.69
CA SER A 95 12.75 -19.66 29.63
C SER A 95 12.13 -20.34 28.43
N GLY A 96 12.82 -21.27 27.79
CA GLY A 96 12.34 -21.98 26.60
C GLY A 96 13.27 -21.79 25.40
N GLU A 97 12.75 -22.11 24.23
CA GLU A 97 13.47 -21.95 22.95
C GLU A 97 13.37 -20.48 22.49
N PRO A 98 14.51 -19.76 22.35
CA PRO A 98 14.48 -18.35 21.96
C PRO A 98 14.33 -18.17 20.45
N PHE A 99 13.53 -17.16 20.07
CA PHE A 99 13.43 -16.62 18.72
C PHE A 99 13.52 -15.09 18.81
N ILE A 100 14.43 -14.49 18.08
CA ILE A 100 14.61 -13.05 18.09
C ILE A 100 14.18 -12.52 16.73
N VAL A 101 13.03 -11.85 16.70
CA VAL A 101 12.50 -11.17 15.53
C VAL A 101 13.08 -9.77 15.48
N ILE A 102 13.78 -9.47 14.40
CA ILE A 102 14.42 -8.17 14.16
C ILE A 102 13.97 -7.62 12.79
N PRO A 103 14.08 -6.32 12.53
CA PRO A 103 13.92 -5.80 11.19
C PRO A 103 14.81 -6.53 10.17
N ARG A 104 14.39 -6.56 8.91
CA ARG A 104 15.17 -7.20 7.85
C ARG A 104 16.55 -6.55 7.75
N ILE A 105 17.59 -7.38 7.67
CA ILE A 105 18.99 -6.92 7.58
C ILE A 105 19.14 -6.05 6.30
N GLY A 106 19.80 -4.90 6.46
CA GLY A 106 19.97 -3.91 5.39
C GLY A 106 18.90 -2.82 5.38
N THR A 107 17.82 -2.97 6.18
CA THR A 107 16.73 -1.96 6.27
C THR A 107 16.85 -1.12 7.54
N ILE A 108 16.33 0.09 7.49
CA ILE A 108 16.06 0.94 8.66
C ILE A 108 14.56 0.88 8.92
N SER A 109 14.15 0.46 10.11
CA SER A 109 12.72 0.42 10.42
C SER A 109 12.16 1.83 10.63
N SER A 110 10.90 2.06 10.30
CA SER A 110 10.22 3.35 10.57
C SER A 110 10.20 3.70 12.06
N TRP A 111 10.20 2.68 12.92
CA TRP A 111 10.34 2.87 14.36
C TRP A 111 11.74 3.39 14.74
N ALA A 112 12.80 2.88 14.07
CA ALA A 112 14.19 3.28 14.31
C ALA A 112 14.44 4.75 13.99
N SER A 113 13.93 5.22 12.86
CA SER A 113 14.07 6.63 12.46
C SER A 113 13.49 7.57 13.52
N LYS A 114 12.32 7.22 14.06
CA LYS A 114 11.67 7.99 15.13
C LYS A 114 12.42 7.91 16.47
N ALA A 115 12.82 6.71 16.89
CA ALA A 115 13.54 6.51 18.14
C ALA A 115 14.90 7.22 18.15
N THR A 116 15.61 7.15 17.02
CA THR A 116 16.90 7.83 16.83
C THR A 116 16.74 9.34 16.86
N ASP A 117 15.71 9.88 16.18
CA ASP A 117 15.40 11.32 16.21
C ASP A 117 15.11 11.81 17.64
N ILE A 118 14.33 11.05 18.41
CA ILE A 118 14.06 11.37 19.82
C ILE A 118 15.34 11.38 20.65
N ALA A 119 16.22 10.38 20.48
CA ALA A 119 17.52 10.33 21.18
C ALA A 119 18.38 11.57 20.85
N HIS A 120 18.42 11.98 19.58
CA HIS A 120 19.13 13.19 19.14
C HIS A 120 18.55 14.46 19.77
N ASN A 121 17.24 14.57 19.86
CA ASN A 121 16.56 15.70 20.50
C ASN A 121 16.80 15.75 22.03
N CYS A 122 17.07 14.60 22.64
CA CYS A 122 17.50 14.49 24.03
C CYS A 122 19.02 14.70 24.24
N GLY A 123 19.75 15.13 23.22
CA GLY A 123 21.17 15.50 23.29
C GLY A 123 22.14 14.37 22.90
N MET A 124 21.69 13.14 22.68
CA MET A 124 22.53 11.99 22.36
C MET A 124 22.82 11.87 20.85
N ARG A 125 23.41 12.93 20.26
CA ARG A 125 23.66 13.01 18.81
C ARG A 125 24.70 12.00 18.28
N HIS A 126 25.46 11.37 19.14
CA HIS A 126 26.44 10.35 18.79
C HIS A 126 25.85 8.94 18.72
N VAL A 127 24.61 8.76 19.12
CA VAL A 127 23.82 7.55 18.82
C VAL A 127 23.49 7.56 17.34
N HIS A 128 24.02 6.62 16.59
CA HIS A 128 23.82 6.58 15.14
C HIS A 128 22.44 6.03 14.80
N ARG A 129 22.04 4.95 15.49
CA ARG A 129 20.76 4.29 15.21
C ARG A 129 20.29 3.45 16.40
N ILE A 130 18.97 3.44 16.62
CA ILE A 130 18.30 2.57 17.60
C ILE A 130 17.30 1.72 16.83
N GLU A 131 17.40 0.40 16.93
CA GLU A 131 16.43 -0.55 16.39
C GLU A 131 15.72 -1.31 17.50
N ARG A 132 14.51 -1.82 17.17
CA ARG A 132 13.72 -2.61 18.09
C ARG A 132 13.42 -3.97 17.48
N GLY A 133 13.60 -5.02 18.28
CA GLY A 133 13.16 -6.37 17.98
C GLY A 133 12.27 -6.94 19.08
N ILE A 134 11.82 -8.16 18.88
CA ILE A 134 11.06 -8.94 19.86
C ILE A 134 11.80 -10.24 20.13
N ARG A 135 12.07 -10.49 21.40
CA ARG A 135 12.60 -11.77 21.83
C ARG A 135 11.47 -12.63 22.38
N TYR A 136 11.12 -13.69 21.64
CA TYR A 136 10.14 -14.68 22.05
C TYR A 136 10.83 -15.85 22.76
N PHE A 137 10.12 -16.44 23.72
CA PHE A 137 10.52 -17.66 24.41
C PHE A 137 9.36 -18.67 24.30
N VAL A 138 9.58 -19.73 23.53
CA VAL A 138 8.59 -20.80 23.33
C VAL A 138 8.89 -21.92 24.31
N GLN A 139 7.96 -22.17 25.23
CA GLN A 139 8.10 -23.16 26.29
C GLN A 139 7.58 -24.51 25.83
N LEU A 140 8.38 -25.55 25.98
CA LEU A 140 8.06 -26.93 25.64
C LEU A 140 7.87 -27.78 26.87
N LYS A 141 6.94 -28.74 26.81
CA LYS A 141 6.73 -29.71 27.87
C LYS A 141 7.97 -30.56 28.09
N SER A 142 8.50 -30.59 29.31
CA SER A 142 9.62 -31.42 29.67
C SER A 142 9.19 -32.90 29.62
N GLY A 143 9.95 -33.72 28.90
CA GLY A 143 9.76 -35.18 28.90
C GLY A 143 10.61 -35.87 29.98
N LEU A 144 10.26 -37.12 30.29
CA LEU A 144 11.00 -37.96 31.25
C LEU A 144 12.50 -38.18 30.86
N LEU A 145 12.87 -37.95 29.60
CA LEU A 145 14.20 -38.17 29.02
C LEU A 145 14.93 -36.88 28.61
N GLY A 146 14.48 -35.70 29.07
CA GLY A 146 15.11 -34.40 28.76
C GLY A 146 14.22 -33.43 27.98
N LYS A 147 14.77 -32.26 27.59
CA LYS A 147 14.05 -31.26 26.77
C LYS A 147 13.71 -31.86 25.40
N LYS A 148 12.45 -31.85 25.01
CA LYS A 148 12.04 -32.09 23.61
C LYS A 148 12.58 -30.95 22.73
N THR A 149 13.25 -31.30 21.66
CA THR A 149 13.68 -30.37 20.61
C THR A 149 12.59 -30.31 19.53
N LEU A 150 12.42 -29.13 18.96
CA LEU A 150 11.52 -28.90 17.81
C LEU A 150 12.12 -29.55 16.56
N ALA A 151 11.30 -30.18 15.73
CA ALA A 151 11.70 -30.66 14.41
C ALA A 151 11.97 -29.47 13.46
N ALA A 152 12.76 -29.68 12.41
CA ALA A 152 13.09 -28.61 11.46
C ALA A 152 11.85 -28.02 10.77
N SER A 153 10.84 -28.85 10.45
CA SER A 153 9.56 -28.39 9.90
C SER A 153 8.77 -27.55 10.89
N GLU A 154 8.68 -27.98 12.15
CA GLU A 154 8.01 -27.20 13.21
C GLU A 154 8.70 -25.87 13.46
N LEU A 155 10.03 -25.83 13.41
CA LEU A 155 10.82 -24.60 13.51
C LEU A 155 10.49 -23.63 12.38
N ALA A 156 10.38 -24.10 11.14
CA ALA A 156 10.03 -23.30 9.99
C ALA A 156 8.62 -22.71 10.11
N GLU A 157 7.65 -23.51 10.54
CA GLU A 157 6.27 -23.06 10.75
C GLU A 157 6.17 -22.05 11.91
N ILE A 158 6.86 -22.27 13.02
CA ILE A 158 6.94 -21.33 14.14
C ILE A 158 7.56 -20.02 13.69
N ILE A 159 8.68 -20.06 12.97
CA ILE A 159 9.33 -18.86 12.43
C ILE A 159 8.38 -18.08 11.53
N ALA A 160 7.68 -18.77 10.62
CA ALA A 160 6.69 -18.13 9.73
C ALA A 160 5.53 -17.46 10.49
N LEU A 161 5.15 -18.01 11.64
CA LEU A 161 4.08 -17.45 12.49
C LEU A 161 4.55 -16.24 13.31
N LEU A 162 5.83 -16.18 13.69
CA LEU A 162 6.36 -15.16 14.60
C LEU A 162 6.77 -13.86 13.93
N HIS A 163 7.00 -13.83 12.61
CA HIS A 163 7.53 -12.65 11.92
C HIS A 163 6.84 -12.36 10.58
N ASP A 164 6.86 -11.12 10.17
CA ASP A 164 6.54 -10.72 8.80
C ASP A 164 7.79 -10.82 7.92
N ARG A 165 7.85 -11.87 7.09
CA ARG A 165 9.02 -12.15 6.23
C ARG A 165 9.40 -10.99 5.27
N MET A 166 8.49 -10.03 5.03
CA MET A 166 8.76 -8.88 4.16
C MET A 166 9.57 -7.80 4.84
N THR A 167 9.37 -7.61 6.13
CA THR A 167 9.97 -6.52 6.90
C THR A 167 10.86 -6.99 8.04
N GLU A 168 10.82 -8.29 8.35
CA GLU A 168 11.48 -8.87 9.52
C GLU A 168 12.30 -10.10 9.17
N THR A 169 13.21 -10.44 10.06
CA THR A 169 14.06 -11.63 10.02
C THR A 169 14.13 -12.23 11.41
N VAL A 170 14.20 -13.57 11.51
CA VAL A 170 14.38 -14.27 12.77
C VAL A 170 15.82 -14.72 12.92
N VAL A 171 16.46 -14.28 14.00
CA VAL A 171 17.81 -14.73 14.40
C VAL A 171 17.73 -15.52 15.71
N ARG A 172 18.75 -16.32 15.97
CA ARG A 172 18.78 -17.20 17.14
C ARG A 172 19.63 -16.65 18.27
N ASP A 173 20.59 -15.82 17.93
CA ASP A 173 21.48 -15.16 18.90
C ASP A 173 21.40 -13.64 18.77
N THR A 174 21.49 -12.95 19.89
CA THR A 174 21.45 -11.48 19.94
C THR A 174 22.63 -10.85 19.19
N SER A 175 23.77 -11.54 19.12
CA SER A 175 24.94 -11.07 18.36
C SER A 175 24.68 -10.98 16.86
N ASP A 176 23.78 -11.80 16.31
CA ASP A 176 23.44 -11.80 14.90
C ASP A 176 22.70 -10.51 14.50
N ALA A 177 22.04 -9.86 15.48
CA ALA A 177 21.39 -8.57 15.27
C ALA A 177 22.37 -7.43 14.92
N ALA A 178 23.67 -7.61 15.12
CA ALA A 178 24.69 -6.66 14.64
C ALA A 178 24.66 -6.48 13.11
N GLY A 179 24.08 -7.45 12.37
CA GLY A 179 23.81 -7.34 10.95
C GLY A 179 22.88 -6.19 10.58
N LEU A 180 22.01 -5.73 11.49
CA LEU A 180 21.12 -4.59 11.28
C LEU A 180 21.85 -3.29 10.90
N PHE A 181 23.07 -3.11 11.40
CA PHE A 181 23.86 -1.90 11.23
C PHE A 181 24.87 -2.00 10.09
N ARG A 182 24.81 -3.08 9.29
CA ARG A 182 25.66 -3.23 8.10
C ARG A 182 25.00 -2.56 6.89
N GLU A 183 25.81 -1.81 6.16
CA GLU A 183 25.45 -1.39 4.79
C GLU A 183 25.78 -2.54 3.83
N LEU A 184 24.81 -2.89 2.99
CA LEU A 184 24.98 -3.87 1.91
C LEU A 184 25.47 -3.16 0.66
N GLU A 185 26.35 -3.84 -0.12
CA GLU A 185 26.80 -3.29 -1.40
C GLU A 185 25.65 -3.26 -2.42
N PRO A 186 25.50 -2.16 -3.18
CA PRO A 186 24.47 -2.04 -4.22
C PRO A 186 24.61 -3.13 -5.27
N GLN A 187 23.48 -3.70 -5.69
CA GLN A 187 23.45 -4.64 -6.78
C GLN A 187 23.59 -3.91 -8.14
N SER A 188 24.13 -4.62 -9.13
CA SER A 188 24.35 -4.08 -10.47
C SER A 188 23.08 -4.07 -11.32
N LEU A 189 23.07 -3.17 -12.33
CA LEU A 189 22.08 -3.15 -13.39
C LEU A 189 22.19 -4.42 -14.25
N ALA A 190 21.06 -5.01 -14.61
CA ALA A 190 21.00 -6.15 -15.52
C ALA A 190 20.50 -5.73 -16.90
N TYR A 191 21.06 -6.35 -17.94
CA TYR A 191 20.65 -6.18 -19.33
C TYR A 191 20.11 -7.50 -19.88
N ILE A 192 19.01 -7.43 -20.62
CA ILE A 192 18.43 -8.59 -21.31
C ILE A 192 18.98 -8.64 -22.72
N ASP A 193 19.79 -9.67 -23.05
CA ASP A 193 20.51 -9.78 -24.33
C ASP A 193 19.55 -10.15 -25.49
N MET A 194 18.69 -9.19 -25.83
CA MET A 194 17.71 -9.31 -26.91
C MET A 194 18.37 -9.32 -28.30
N ILE A 195 19.47 -8.58 -28.49
CA ILE A 195 20.15 -8.48 -29.79
C ILE A 195 20.63 -9.85 -30.23
N LYS A 196 21.16 -10.70 -29.35
CA LYS A 196 21.60 -12.05 -29.67
C LYS A 196 20.50 -13.10 -29.48
N GLY A 197 19.71 -12.97 -28.41
CA GLY A 197 18.70 -13.96 -28.03
C GLY A 197 17.34 -13.78 -28.72
N GLY A 198 17.15 -12.68 -29.46
CA GLY A 198 15.90 -12.38 -30.14
C GLY A 198 14.71 -12.21 -29.18
N ARG A 199 13.50 -12.41 -29.70
CA ARG A 199 12.24 -12.37 -28.97
C ARG A 199 12.21 -13.32 -27.77
N GLN A 200 12.87 -14.50 -27.88
CA GLN A 200 12.92 -15.48 -26.79
C GLN A 200 13.58 -14.94 -25.51
N ALA A 201 14.54 -14.03 -25.63
CA ALA A 201 15.15 -13.39 -24.46
C ALA A 201 14.14 -12.54 -23.68
N LEU A 202 13.21 -11.87 -24.36
CA LEU A 202 12.13 -11.10 -23.72
C LEU A 202 11.08 -12.02 -23.09
N GLU A 203 10.73 -13.14 -23.73
CA GLU A 203 9.81 -14.15 -23.16
C GLU A 203 10.37 -14.74 -21.86
N ASN A 204 11.66 -15.08 -21.85
CA ASN A 204 12.33 -15.59 -20.66
C ASN A 204 12.33 -14.54 -19.54
N ALA A 205 12.68 -13.29 -19.86
CA ALA A 205 12.64 -12.19 -18.88
C ALA A 205 11.22 -11.92 -18.36
N ASN A 206 10.19 -12.03 -19.24
CA ASN A 206 8.79 -11.92 -18.84
C ASN A 206 8.42 -12.96 -17.78
N ALA A 207 8.87 -14.22 -17.95
CA ALA A 207 8.61 -15.29 -16.98
C ALA A 207 9.44 -15.13 -15.69
N GLU A 208 10.74 -14.83 -15.80
CA GLU A 208 11.67 -14.72 -14.66
C GLU A 208 11.36 -13.53 -13.76
N LEU A 209 10.98 -12.39 -14.34
CA LEU A 209 10.68 -11.15 -13.62
C LEU A 209 9.20 -11.00 -13.27
N GLY A 210 8.33 -11.92 -13.70
CA GLY A 210 6.89 -11.87 -13.46
C GLY A 210 6.20 -10.64 -14.06
N LEU A 211 6.55 -10.26 -15.31
CA LEU A 211 6.12 -8.99 -15.91
C LEU A 211 4.66 -9.01 -16.42
N ALA A 212 4.09 -10.18 -16.64
CA ALA A 212 2.72 -10.36 -17.16
C ALA A 212 2.46 -9.69 -18.53
N LEU A 213 3.47 -9.58 -19.38
CA LEU A 213 3.35 -9.04 -20.73
C LEU A 213 2.62 -10.02 -21.65
N SER A 214 1.73 -9.51 -22.50
CA SER A 214 1.11 -10.25 -23.58
C SER A 214 2.08 -10.41 -24.77
N ASP A 215 1.78 -11.35 -25.67
CA ASP A 215 2.57 -11.57 -26.89
C ASP A 215 2.71 -10.29 -27.73
N ASP A 216 1.62 -9.55 -27.90
CA ASP A 216 1.61 -8.29 -28.65
C ASP A 216 2.47 -7.20 -27.97
N GLU A 217 2.56 -7.19 -26.64
CA GLU A 217 3.42 -6.27 -25.89
C GLU A 217 4.89 -6.67 -25.97
N ILE A 218 5.18 -7.97 -26.00
CA ILE A 218 6.54 -8.49 -26.24
C ILE A 218 7.01 -8.09 -27.65
N ASP A 219 6.14 -8.25 -28.66
CA ASP A 219 6.45 -7.85 -30.05
C ASP A 219 6.66 -6.33 -30.15
N TYR A 220 5.83 -5.54 -29.47
CA TYR A 220 5.98 -4.08 -29.42
C TYR A 220 7.34 -3.65 -28.83
N LEU A 221 7.76 -4.26 -27.73
CA LEU A 221 9.06 -3.98 -27.10
C LEU A 221 10.21 -4.47 -27.97
N PHE A 222 10.08 -5.65 -28.56
CA PHE A 222 11.09 -6.20 -29.48
C PHE A 222 11.36 -5.23 -30.63
N ASP A 223 10.30 -4.71 -31.27
CA ASP A 223 10.43 -3.75 -32.36
C ASP A 223 10.99 -2.40 -31.90
N ALA A 224 10.63 -1.94 -30.70
CA ALA A 224 11.12 -0.67 -30.15
C ALA A 224 12.63 -0.72 -29.87
N PHE A 225 13.10 -1.77 -29.21
CA PHE A 225 14.54 -1.91 -28.88
C PHE A 225 15.39 -2.29 -30.07
N ASN A 226 14.86 -3.02 -31.07
CA ASN A 226 15.54 -3.24 -32.35
C ASN A 226 15.76 -1.92 -33.11
N ARG A 227 14.75 -1.03 -33.13
CA ARG A 227 14.91 0.31 -33.75
C ARG A 227 15.92 1.17 -33.01
N ALA A 228 16.03 0.98 -31.68
CA ALA A 228 17.00 1.67 -30.84
C ALA A 228 18.42 1.04 -30.91
N GLU A 229 18.59 -0.10 -31.59
CA GLU A 229 19.85 -0.86 -31.75
C GLU A 229 20.55 -1.16 -30.41
N ARG A 230 19.77 -1.41 -29.34
CA ARG A 230 20.29 -1.71 -28.00
C ARG A 230 19.46 -2.75 -27.24
N ASN A 231 20.09 -3.35 -26.26
CA ASN A 231 19.43 -4.23 -25.31
C ASN A 231 18.62 -3.43 -24.27
N PRO A 232 17.43 -3.88 -23.85
CA PRO A 232 16.72 -3.31 -22.72
C PRO A 232 17.40 -3.65 -21.39
N THR A 233 17.20 -2.78 -20.42
CA THR A 233 17.52 -3.07 -19.01
C THR A 233 16.35 -3.77 -18.31
N ASP A 234 16.64 -4.44 -17.20
CA ASP A 234 15.60 -5.01 -16.34
C ASP A 234 14.69 -3.94 -15.73
N VAL A 235 15.21 -2.71 -15.53
CA VAL A 235 14.43 -1.54 -15.07
C VAL A 235 13.42 -1.10 -16.13
N GLU A 236 13.84 -1.00 -17.41
CA GLU A 236 12.97 -0.59 -18.51
C GLU A 236 11.84 -1.58 -18.75
N LEU A 237 12.14 -2.90 -18.70
CA LEU A 237 11.11 -3.92 -18.84
C LEU A 237 10.12 -3.90 -17.66
N MET A 238 10.62 -3.81 -16.42
CA MET A 238 9.77 -3.71 -15.23
C MET A 238 8.88 -2.47 -15.30
N MET A 239 9.44 -1.31 -15.62
CA MET A 239 8.72 -0.04 -15.76
C MET A 239 7.62 -0.12 -16.82
N PHE A 240 7.92 -0.68 -18.02
CA PHE A 240 6.93 -0.85 -19.07
C PHE A 240 5.80 -1.79 -18.62
N ALA A 241 6.13 -2.91 -17.98
CA ALA A 241 5.14 -3.88 -17.49
C ALA A 241 4.19 -3.27 -16.46
N GLN A 242 4.71 -2.45 -15.54
CA GLN A 242 3.90 -1.75 -14.54
C GLN A 242 3.00 -0.70 -15.19
N ALA A 243 3.55 0.20 -16.00
CA ALA A 243 2.81 1.28 -16.66
C ALA A 243 1.76 0.76 -17.65
N ASN A 244 1.94 -0.43 -18.21
CA ASN A 244 1.01 -1.08 -19.15
C ASN A 244 0.26 -2.27 -18.54
N SER A 245 0.25 -2.44 -17.23
CA SER A 245 -0.54 -3.47 -16.54
C SER A 245 -2.04 -3.27 -16.69
N GLU A 246 -2.85 -4.30 -16.40
CA GLU A 246 -4.31 -4.16 -16.32
C GLU A 246 -4.70 -3.11 -15.28
N HIS A 247 -3.96 -3.04 -14.16
CA HIS A 247 -4.15 -2.06 -13.10
C HIS A 247 -4.09 -0.61 -13.60
N CYS A 248 -3.07 -0.26 -14.41
CA CYS A 248 -2.88 1.12 -14.88
C CYS A 248 -3.66 1.43 -16.18
N ARG A 249 -3.86 0.43 -17.06
CA ARG A 249 -4.41 0.66 -18.40
C ARG A 249 -5.86 0.26 -18.59
N HIS A 250 -6.44 -0.51 -17.65
CA HIS A 250 -7.80 -1.04 -17.79
C HIS A 250 -8.02 -1.72 -19.16
N LYS A 251 -7.13 -2.62 -19.54
CA LYS A 251 -7.09 -3.24 -20.89
C LYS A 251 -8.41 -3.91 -21.25
N ILE A 252 -9.03 -4.63 -20.28
CA ILE A 252 -10.32 -5.30 -20.47
C ILE A 252 -11.43 -4.28 -20.70
N PHE A 253 -11.50 -3.22 -19.90
CA PHE A 253 -12.51 -2.16 -20.04
C PHE A 253 -12.33 -1.31 -21.31
N ASN A 254 -11.09 -1.17 -21.76
CA ASN A 254 -10.77 -0.46 -23.01
C ASN A 254 -10.78 -1.39 -24.24
N ALA A 255 -10.93 -2.71 -24.08
CA ALA A 255 -10.91 -3.69 -25.17
C ALA A 255 -11.98 -3.41 -26.23
N ASP A 256 -11.69 -3.88 -27.45
CA ASP A 256 -12.71 -4.01 -28.49
C ASP A 256 -13.48 -5.31 -28.26
N TRP A 257 -14.79 -5.25 -28.33
CA TRP A 257 -15.66 -6.40 -28.04
C TRP A 257 -16.42 -6.87 -29.29
N THR A 258 -16.43 -8.17 -29.50
CA THR A 258 -17.34 -8.88 -30.39
C THR A 258 -18.24 -9.78 -29.55
N ILE A 259 -19.56 -9.62 -29.64
CA ILE A 259 -20.55 -10.41 -28.90
C ILE A 259 -21.42 -11.15 -29.90
N ASP A 260 -21.46 -12.46 -29.86
CA ASP A 260 -22.22 -13.31 -30.78
C ASP A 260 -21.87 -13.02 -32.26
N GLY A 261 -20.60 -12.75 -32.57
CA GLY A 261 -20.13 -12.39 -33.91
C GLY A 261 -20.41 -10.95 -34.34
N GLN A 262 -20.99 -10.11 -33.47
CA GLN A 262 -21.27 -8.70 -33.75
C GLN A 262 -20.26 -7.81 -33.00
N ARG A 263 -19.48 -7.02 -33.76
CA ARG A 263 -18.58 -6.03 -33.18
C ARG A 263 -19.39 -4.92 -32.49
N GLN A 264 -18.98 -4.57 -31.28
CA GLN A 264 -19.60 -3.50 -30.50
C GLN A 264 -18.94 -2.16 -30.82
N ASP A 265 -19.76 -1.10 -30.86
CA ASP A 265 -19.31 0.27 -31.20
C ASP A 265 -18.50 0.92 -30.09
N ARG A 266 -18.67 0.47 -28.86
CA ARG A 266 -18.05 1.07 -27.67
C ARG A 266 -17.41 0.01 -26.79
N SER A 267 -16.23 0.35 -26.24
CA SER A 267 -15.67 -0.39 -25.13
C SER A 267 -16.48 -0.15 -23.84
N LEU A 268 -16.29 -1.00 -22.83
CA LEU A 268 -16.95 -0.80 -21.53
C LEU A 268 -16.61 0.58 -20.93
N PHE A 269 -15.36 1.01 -21.04
CA PHE A 269 -14.95 2.32 -20.56
C PHE A 269 -15.59 3.47 -21.32
N ALA A 270 -15.75 3.31 -22.64
CA ALA A 270 -16.46 4.29 -23.47
C ALA A 270 -17.95 4.41 -23.10
N MET A 271 -18.60 3.30 -22.67
CA MET A 271 -19.96 3.33 -22.13
C MET A 271 -20.05 4.14 -20.84
N ILE A 272 -19.09 3.99 -19.93
CA ILE A 272 -19.02 4.77 -18.69
C ILE A 272 -18.85 6.25 -19.01
N ARG A 273 -17.88 6.61 -19.86
CA ARG A 273 -17.63 8.00 -20.28
C ARG A 273 -18.82 8.66 -20.96
N ASN A 274 -19.62 7.88 -21.68
CA ASN A 274 -20.84 8.36 -22.35
C ASN A 274 -21.84 8.97 -21.37
N THR A 275 -21.93 8.48 -20.13
CA THR A 275 -22.79 9.05 -19.09
C THR A 275 -22.40 10.49 -18.80
N HIS A 276 -21.11 10.74 -18.62
CA HIS A 276 -20.58 12.09 -18.41
C HIS A 276 -20.75 12.98 -19.65
N GLN A 277 -20.49 12.47 -20.85
CA GLN A 277 -20.65 13.22 -22.10
C GLN A 277 -22.10 13.71 -22.30
N LEU A 278 -23.09 12.90 -21.92
CA LEU A 278 -24.51 13.26 -22.04
C LEU A 278 -24.97 14.21 -20.93
N ASN A 279 -24.37 14.20 -19.77
CA ASN A 279 -24.72 15.07 -18.65
C ASN A 279 -23.48 15.50 -17.84
N PRO A 280 -22.69 16.45 -18.34
CA PRO A 280 -21.46 16.92 -17.66
C PRO A 280 -21.74 17.95 -16.56
N ARG A 281 -22.99 18.37 -16.36
CA ARG A 281 -23.35 19.43 -15.42
C ARG A 281 -22.93 19.08 -13.99
N GLY A 282 -22.23 20.00 -13.32
CA GLY A 282 -21.74 19.82 -11.96
C GLY A 282 -20.46 19.01 -11.85
N THR A 283 -19.87 18.54 -12.96
CA THR A 283 -18.57 17.87 -12.97
C THR A 283 -17.48 18.87 -13.34
N ILE A 284 -16.43 18.94 -12.52
CA ILE A 284 -15.27 19.82 -12.72
C ILE A 284 -14.10 19.03 -13.31
N VAL A 285 -13.80 17.84 -12.74
CA VAL A 285 -12.76 16.93 -13.23
C VAL A 285 -13.35 15.53 -13.36
N ALA A 286 -13.18 14.93 -14.53
CA ALA A 286 -13.55 13.54 -14.79
C ALA A 286 -12.53 12.89 -15.72
N TYR A 287 -12.01 11.71 -15.34
CA TYR A 287 -11.08 10.88 -16.13
C TYR A 287 -9.76 11.55 -16.52
N ALA A 288 -9.35 12.59 -15.82
CA ALA A 288 -8.17 13.39 -16.14
C ALA A 288 -7.23 13.62 -14.95
N ASP A 289 -7.53 13.07 -13.78
CA ASP A 289 -6.72 13.19 -12.58
C ASP A 289 -6.95 11.97 -11.66
N ASN A 290 -6.24 11.89 -10.53
CA ASN A 290 -6.29 10.79 -9.56
C ASN A 290 -7.68 10.59 -8.95
N ALA A 291 -8.43 11.68 -8.73
CA ALA A 291 -9.81 11.62 -8.26
C ALA A 291 -10.75 12.46 -9.14
N SER A 292 -12.05 12.15 -9.12
CA SER A 292 -13.06 12.99 -9.72
C SER A 292 -13.40 14.18 -8.82
N VAL A 293 -13.74 15.31 -9.44
CA VAL A 293 -14.17 16.53 -8.73
C VAL A 293 -15.52 16.96 -9.24
N ILE A 294 -16.47 17.14 -8.32
CA ILE A 294 -17.80 17.69 -8.60
C ILE A 294 -17.98 19.05 -7.92
N GLU A 295 -18.89 19.86 -8.43
CA GLU A 295 -19.19 21.19 -7.93
C GLU A 295 -19.62 21.12 -6.45
N GLY A 296 -19.01 21.96 -5.62
CA GLY A 296 -19.35 22.15 -4.22
C GLY A 296 -20.00 23.51 -3.98
N ALA A 297 -19.52 24.26 -2.99
CA ALA A 297 -20.08 25.55 -2.61
C ALA A 297 -18.98 26.53 -2.16
N ASN A 298 -19.34 27.82 -2.09
CA ASN A 298 -18.52 28.80 -1.40
C ASN A 298 -18.66 28.61 0.11
N VAL A 299 -17.56 28.40 0.80
CA VAL A 299 -17.53 28.21 2.25
C VAL A 299 -16.37 28.97 2.90
N THR A 300 -16.56 29.33 4.15
CA THR A 300 -15.50 29.94 4.95
C THR A 300 -14.57 28.85 5.45
N ARG A 301 -13.34 28.79 4.93
CA ARG A 301 -12.29 27.87 5.37
C ARG A 301 -11.50 28.50 6.53
N PHE A 302 -11.03 27.66 7.45
CA PHE A 302 -10.23 28.08 8.60
C PHE A 302 -8.98 27.22 8.70
N TYR A 303 -7.81 27.84 8.53
CA TYR A 303 -6.51 27.14 8.52
C TYR A 303 -5.34 28.09 8.83
N ALA A 304 -4.22 27.50 9.22
CA ALA A 304 -2.97 28.25 9.42
C ALA A 304 -2.27 28.49 8.06
N ARG A 305 -1.79 29.72 7.85
CA ARG A 305 -1.08 30.11 6.62
C ARG A 305 0.42 30.25 6.84
N ALA A 306 1.21 29.45 6.13
CA ALA A 306 2.67 29.46 6.21
C ALA A 306 3.28 30.80 5.76
N ASP A 307 2.75 31.41 4.71
CA ASP A 307 3.18 32.70 4.16
C ASP A 307 2.80 33.90 5.06
N GLN A 308 2.08 33.65 6.15
CA GLN A 308 1.67 34.65 7.15
C GLN A 308 2.06 34.26 8.58
N GLY A 309 3.20 33.59 8.75
CA GLY A 309 3.73 33.24 10.06
C GLY A 309 2.92 32.23 10.81
N TRP A 310 2.20 31.31 10.11
CA TRP A 310 1.38 30.25 10.68
C TRP A 310 0.20 30.73 11.53
N GLN A 311 -0.27 31.94 11.27
CA GLN A 311 -1.48 32.44 11.91
C GLN A 311 -2.72 31.78 11.32
N TYR A 312 -3.66 31.41 12.17
CA TYR A 312 -4.96 30.92 11.75
C TYR A 312 -5.78 32.05 11.14
N GLN A 313 -6.34 31.79 9.99
CA GLN A 313 -7.15 32.76 9.22
C GLN A 313 -8.39 32.10 8.65
N SER A 314 -9.42 32.93 8.45
CA SER A 314 -10.61 32.56 7.70
C SER A 314 -10.51 33.11 6.29
N SER A 315 -10.92 32.31 5.31
CA SER A 315 -10.96 32.69 3.90
C SER A 315 -12.21 32.10 3.25
N ASP A 316 -12.99 32.95 2.57
CA ASP A 316 -14.11 32.49 1.76
C ASP A 316 -13.60 32.06 0.39
N GLU A 317 -13.87 30.81 0.01
CA GLU A 317 -13.42 30.26 -1.25
C GLU A 317 -14.39 29.25 -1.84
N PRO A 318 -14.42 29.09 -3.17
CA PRO A 318 -15.07 27.95 -3.80
C PRO A 318 -14.37 26.68 -3.35
N THR A 319 -15.14 25.79 -2.73
CA THR A 319 -14.65 24.49 -2.24
C THR A 319 -15.47 23.40 -2.92
N HIS A 320 -14.79 22.54 -3.66
CA HIS A 320 -15.41 21.46 -4.41
C HIS A 320 -15.26 20.14 -3.67
N ILE A 321 -16.08 19.15 -4.08
CA ILE A 321 -16.11 17.81 -3.52
C ILE A 321 -15.31 16.91 -4.43
N LEU A 322 -14.33 16.22 -3.89
CA LEU A 322 -13.64 15.16 -4.59
C LEU A 322 -13.99 13.79 -4.00
N MET A 323 -13.94 12.78 -4.83
CA MET A 323 -14.15 11.41 -4.39
C MET A 323 -13.33 10.45 -5.25
N LYS A 324 -12.82 9.43 -4.57
CA LYS A 324 -12.03 8.34 -5.14
C LYS A 324 -12.54 7.01 -4.59
N VAL A 325 -12.60 6.03 -5.45
CA VAL A 325 -12.81 4.63 -5.08
C VAL A 325 -11.90 3.77 -5.94
N GLU A 326 -11.15 2.88 -5.30
CA GLU A 326 -10.29 1.93 -6.00
C GLU A 326 -10.33 0.54 -5.36
N THR A 327 -9.82 -0.47 -6.06
CA THR A 327 -9.73 -1.84 -5.58
C THR A 327 -8.30 -2.20 -5.20
N HIS A 328 -8.14 -2.93 -4.10
CA HIS A 328 -6.85 -3.46 -3.65
C HIS A 328 -6.95 -4.97 -3.38
N ASN A 329 -7.32 -5.72 -4.42
CA ASN A 329 -7.78 -7.10 -4.34
C ASN A 329 -6.65 -8.10 -4.06
N HIS A 330 -5.58 -8.06 -4.86
CA HIS A 330 -4.48 -9.02 -4.79
C HIS A 330 -3.71 -8.95 -3.48
N PRO A 331 -3.24 -7.79 -3.00
CA PRO A 331 -2.55 -7.70 -1.71
C PRO A 331 -3.44 -8.13 -0.54
N THR A 332 -4.74 -7.81 -0.58
CA THR A 332 -5.72 -8.23 0.45
C THR A 332 -5.95 -9.74 0.44
N ALA A 333 -5.87 -10.40 -0.72
CA ALA A 333 -5.95 -11.85 -0.82
C ALA A 333 -4.76 -12.54 -0.16
N ILE A 334 -3.55 -12.02 -0.37
CA ILE A 334 -2.31 -12.61 0.13
C ILE A 334 -2.10 -12.32 1.62
N SER A 335 -2.29 -11.07 2.02
CA SER A 335 -2.07 -10.59 3.40
C SER A 335 -3.17 -9.59 3.78
N PRO A 336 -4.30 -10.05 4.33
CA PRO A 336 -5.53 -9.24 4.45
C PRO A 336 -5.37 -7.92 5.19
N PHE A 337 -4.73 -7.91 6.36
CA PHE A 337 -4.55 -6.69 7.14
C PHE A 337 -3.64 -5.67 6.44
N PRO A 338 -2.38 -5.99 6.06
CA PRO A 338 -1.54 -5.02 5.37
C PRO A 338 -2.08 -4.64 4.00
N GLY A 339 -2.65 -5.60 3.24
CA GLY A 339 -3.21 -5.34 1.93
C GLY A 339 -4.36 -4.34 1.97
N ALA A 340 -5.31 -4.50 2.89
CA ALA A 340 -6.41 -3.55 3.04
C ALA A 340 -5.96 -2.21 3.64
N SER A 341 -4.99 -2.23 4.55
CA SER A 341 -4.38 -1.04 5.14
C SER A 341 -3.74 -0.16 4.06
N THR A 342 -2.89 -0.75 3.22
CA THR A 342 -2.21 -0.01 2.13
C THR A 342 -3.17 0.38 1.00
N GLY A 343 -4.25 -0.38 0.77
CA GLY A 343 -5.34 0.04 -0.11
C GLY A 343 -6.00 1.34 0.35
N ALA A 344 -6.33 1.45 1.65
CA ALA A 344 -6.84 2.70 2.22
C ALA A 344 -5.81 3.84 2.13
N GLY A 345 -4.52 3.54 2.32
CA GLY A 345 -3.43 4.51 2.16
C GLY A 345 -3.29 5.00 0.72
N GLY A 346 -3.40 4.11 -0.28
CA GLY A 346 -3.35 4.45 -1.71
C GLY A 346 -4.46 5.41 -2.09
N GLU A 347 -5.67 5.09 -1.71
CA GLU A 347 -6.85 5.92 -1.97
C GLU A 347 -6.73 7.32 -1.34
N ILE A 348 -6.24 7.42 -0.10
CA ILE A 348 -5.96 8.72 0.54
C ILE A 348 -4.94 9.53 -0.25
N ARG A 349 -3.91 8.87 -0.83
CA ARG A 349 -2.90 9.56 -1.64
C ARG A 349 -3.49 10.10 -2.94
N ASP A 350 -4.34 9.33 -3.60
CA ASP A 350 -5.05 9.79 -4.79
C ASP A 350 -5.88 11.05 -4.52
N GLU A 351 -6.65 11.06 -3.42
CA GLU A 351 -7.35 12.27 -3.01
C GLU A 351 -6.39 13.43 -2.78
N GLY A 352 -5.33 13.21 -1.99
CA GLY A 352 -4.35 14.24 -1.65
C GLY A 352 -3.58 14.79 -2.84
N ALA A 353 -3.37 13.97 -3.88
CA ALA A 353 -2.63 14.28 -5.10
C ALA A 353 -3.52 14.83 -6.23
N THR A 354 -4.80 15.07 -6.00
CA THR A 354 -5.70 15.63 -7.02
C THR A 354 -5.40 17.11 -7.25
N GLY A 355 -5.35 17.52 -8.52
CA GLY A 355 -5.06 18.89 -8.92
C GLY A 355 -3.67 19.36 -8.48
N ARG A 356 -3.63 20.39 -7.62
CA ARG A 356 -2.42 20.92 -6.99
C ARG A 356 -2.39 20.66 -5.48
N GLY A 357 -3.08 19.63 -5.04
CA GLY A 357 -3.23 19.19 -3.67
C GLY A 357 -4.64 19.40 -3.13
N ALA A 358 -5.15 18.39 -2.42
CA ALA A 358 -6.48 18.38 -1.84
C ALA A 358 -6.45 17.80 -0.42
N LYS A 359 -7.60 17.82 0.25
CA LYS A 359 -7.73 17.41 1.65
C LYS A 359 -8.70 16.22 1.78
N PRO A 360 -8.20 14.99 1.99
CA PRO A 360 -9.01 13.84 2.36
C PRO A 360 -9.77 14.08 3.66
N LYS A 361 -11.06 13.71 3.72
CA LYS A 361 -11.93 14.04 4.85
C LYS A 361 -12.62 12.85 5.49
N ALA A 362 -13.21 11.95 4.72
CA ALA A 362 -13.91 10.77 5.23
C ALA A 362 -13.67 9.57 4.33
N GLY A 363 -13.46 8.40 4.92
CA GLY A 363 -13.18 7.15 4.23
C GLY A 363 -14.35 6.18 4.18
N LEU A 364 -14.23 5.20 3.30
CA LEU A 364 -15.07 4.02 3.20
C LEU A 364 -14.24 2.77 2.86
N THR A 365 -14.72 1.59 3.26
CA THR A 365 -14.15 0.32 2.83
C THR A 365 -15.24 -0.71 2.59
N GLY A 366 -15.12 -1.49 1.50
CA GLY A 366 -16.06 -2.54 1.16
C GLY A 366 -15.36 -3.85 0.84
N PHE A 367 -15.98 -4.98 1.22
CA PHE A 367 -15.41 -6.30 1.02
C PHE A 367 -16.42 -7.27 0.42
N THR A 368 -16.04 -7.94 -0.66
CA THR A 368 -16.74 -9.10 -1.21
C THR A 368 -15.80 -10.28 -1.22
N VAL A 369 -16.23 -11.42 -0.62
CA VAL A 369 -15.47 -12.67 -0.53
C VAL A 369 -16.34 -13.86 -0.92
N SER A 370 -15.73 -15.04 -1.12
CA SER A 370 -16.44 -16.32 -1.22
C SER A 370 -17.11 -16.70 0.12
N ASN A 371 -17.73 -17.86 0.20
CA ASN A 371 -18.40 -18.37 1.40
C ASN A 371 -17.50 -18.33 2.63
N LEU A 372 -18.01 -17.81 3.74
CA LEU A 372 -17.23 -17.57 4.96
C LEU A 372 -16.88 -18.83 5.73
N MET A 373 -17.76 -19.86 5.69
CA MET A 373 -17.59 -21.10 6.45
C MET A 373 -17.32 -20.85 7.94
N ILE A 374 -18.13 -19.97 8.56
CA ILE A 374 -17.94 -19.56 9.96
C ILE A 374 -18.01 -20.80 10.87
N PRO A 375 -16.99 -21.09 11.70
CA PRO A 375 -17.00 -22.24 12.60
C PRO A 375 -18.23 -22.26 13.49
N HIS A 376 -18.89 -23.40 13.58
CA HIS A 376 -20.15 -23.62 14.33
C HIS A 376 -21.37 -22.83 13.81
N ALA A 377 -21.24 -22.08 12.70
CA ALA A 377 -22.31 -21.28 12.10
C ALA A 377 -22.33 -21.35 10.56
N VAL A 378 -21.86 -22.47 10.00
CA VAL A 378 -21.87 -22.72 8.56
C VAL A 378 -23.30 -22.69 8.03
N ARG A 379 -23.56 -21.93 6.99
CA ARG A 379 -24.87 -21.74 6.40
C ARG A 379 -25.26 -22.92 5.49
N GLN A 380 -26.54 -23.15 5.26
CA GLN A 380 -27.02 -24.27 4.43
C GLN A 380 -26.48 -24.17 2.98
N TRP A 381 -26.41 -22.97 2.41
CA TRP A 381 -25.89 -22.74 1.07
C TRP A 381 -24.36 -22.89 0.97
N GLU A 382 -23.64 -22.75 2.07
CA GLU A 382 -22.18 -22.93 2.12
C GLU A 382 -21.81 -24.43 2.13
N ASN A 383 -22.70 -25.27 2.58
CA ASN A 383 -22.59 -26.74 2.58
C ASN A 383 -23.08 -27.37 1.26
N ALA A 384 -23.17 -26.64 0.16
CA ALA A 384 -23.61 -27.17 -1.11
C ALA A 384 -22.71 -28.33 -1.57
N ARG A 385 -22.79 -29.44 -0.86
CA ARG A 385 -22.49 -30.77 -1.35
C ARG A 385 -23.31 -30.91 -2.63
N ASP A 386 -22.71 -31.42 -3.67
CA ASP A 386 -23.48 -31.84 -4.82
C ASP A 386 -24.61 -32.80 -4.30
N VAL A 387 -25.79 -32.22 -4.13
CA VAL A 387 -26.97 -33.00 -3.64
C VAL A 387 -27.29 -34.14 -4.57
N ASN A 388 -26.74 -34.13 -5.81
CA ASN A 388 -26.87 -35.18 -6.80
C ASN A 388 -25.73 -36.22 -6.74
N ALA A 389 -24.68 -36.02 -5.92
CA ALA A 389 -23.62 -37.00 -5.77
C ALA A 389 -24.09 -38.17 -4.88
N PRO A 390 -23.85 -39.45 -5.29
CA PRO A 390 -24.14 -40.60 -4.46
C PRO A 390 -23.50 -40.49 -3.08
N PRO A 391 -24.17 -40.99 -1.99
CA PRO A 391 -23.65 -40.91 -0.61
C PRO A 391 -22.21 -41.43 -0.44
N SER A 392 -21.80 -42.39 -1.26
CA SER A 392 -20.47 -43.01 -1.24
C SER A 392 -19.36 -42.11 -1.80
N GLN A 393 -19.69 -41.02 -2.53
CA GLN A 393 -18.75 -40.03 -3.08
C GLN A 393 -18.70 -38.72 -2.28
N ARG A 394 -19.53 -38.62 -1.24
CA ARG A 394 -19.51 -37.48 -0.31
C ARG A 394 -18.31 -37.63 0.62
N LYS A 395 -17.11 -37.27 0.14
CA LYS A 395 -15.94 -37.16 1.02
C LYS A 395 -16.31 -36.22 2.18
N GLU A 396 -16.16 -36.69 3.40
CA GLU A 396 -16.05 -35.81 4.58
C GLU A 396 -14.80 -34.95 4.35
N THR A 397 -15.00 -33.78 3.81
CA THR A 397 -13.93 -32.78 3.72
C THR A 397 -13.74 -32.27 5.15
N GLY A 398 -12.61 -32.62 5.75
CA GLY A 398 -12.11 -31.92 6.93
C GLY A 398 -12.10 -30.41 6.70
N MET A 399 -11.61 -29.59 7.62
CA MET A 399 -11.61 -28.10 7.62
C MET A 399 -11.27 -27.37 6.31
N SER A 400 -10.99 -28.07 5.21
CA SER A 400 -10.73 -27.57 3.86
C SER A 400 -11.94 -27.55 2.93
N GLY A 401 -13.14 -27.33 3.45
CA GLY A 401 -14.39 -27.35 2.66
C GLY A 401 -14.59 -26.19 1.68
N ILE A 402 -13.60 -25.36 1.43
CA ILE A 402 -13.66 -24.22 0.48
C ILE A 402 -13.25 -24.73 -0.89
N THR A 403 -14.20 -24.85 -1.82
CA THR A 403 -13.97 -25.40 -3.14
C THR A 403 -13.07 -24.47 -3.97
N GLY A 404 -11.95 -25.01 -4.50
CA GLY A 404 -11.10 -24.32 -5.48
C GLY A 404 -10.30 -23.13 -4.94
N LYS A 405 -10.20 -22.96 -3.61
CA LYS A 405 -9.35 -21.91 -3.05
C LYS A 405 -7.87 -22.18 -3.31
N PRO A 406 -7.13 -21.26 -3.94
CA PRO A 406 -5.68 -21.37 -4.05
C PRO A 406 -5.01 -21.41 -2.67
N GLU A 407 -3.95 -22.21 -2.52
CA GLU A 407 -3.29 -22.42 -1.22
C GLU A 407 -2.72 -21.14 -0.61
N ARG A 408 -2.20 -20.23 -1.45
CA ARG A 408 -1.53 -18.99 -1.05
C ARG A 408 -2.46 -17.85 -0.65
N ILE A 409 -3.74 -17.97 -0.95
CA ILE A 409 -4.75 -16.97 -0.59
C ILE A 409 -5.28 -17.25 0.80
N ALA A 410 -5.42 -16.20 1.61
CA ALA A 410 -6.09 -16.27 2.89
C ALA A 410 -7.54 -16.79 2.73
N SER A 411 -8.09 -17.41 3.76
CA SER A 411 -9.48 -17.86 3.71
C SER A 411 -10.45 -16.67 3.63
N PRO A 412 -11.65 -16.83 3.02
CA PRO A 412 -12.67 -15.78 3.00
C PRO A 412 -12.99 -15.22 4.40
N LEU A 413 -13.04 -16.08 5.40
CA LEU A 413 -13.26 -15.66 6.79
C LEU A 413 -12.09 -14.82 7.33
N GLN A 414 -10.85 -15.23 7.07
CA GLN A 414 -9.68 -14.47 7.50
C GLN A 414 -9.63 -13.09 6.83
N ILE A 415 -9.92 -13.03 5.51
CA ILE A 415 -9.99 -11.75 4.79
C ILE A 415 -11.05 -10.84 5.40
N MET A 416 -12.24 -11.41 5.73
CA MET A 416 -13.36 -10.65 6.27
C MET A 416 -13.15 -10.20 7.73
N ILE A 417 -12.26 -10.86 8.47
CA ILE A 417 -11.85 -10.44 9.82
C ILE A 417 -10.74 -9.40 9.76
N ASP A 418 -9.64 -9.72 9.08
CA ASP A 418 -8.41 -8.93 9.16
C ASP A 418 -8.42 -7.73 8.20
N GLY A 419 -9.04 -7.86 7.02
CA GLY A 419 -9.08 -6.81 6.00
C GLY A 419 -9.76 -5.52 6.47
N PRO A 420 -11.02 -5.58 6.97
CA PRO A 420 -11.71 -4.39 7.47
C PRO A 420 -10.98 -3.71 8.63
N ILE A 421 -10.34 -4.48 9.50
CA ILE A 421 -9.52 -3.95 10.59
C ILE A 421 -8.30 -3.20 10.03
N GLY A 422 -7.64 -3.76 9.01
CA GLY A 422 -6.50 -3.12 8.35
C GLY A 422 -6.85 -1.77 7.72
N GLY A 423 -7.93 -1.71 6.94
CA GLY A 423 -8.41 -0.47 6.32
C GLY A 423 -8.84 0.57 7.35
N ALA A 424 -9.56 0.15 8.40
CA ALA A 424 -9.98 1.04 9.49
C ALA A 424 -8.78 1.58 10.29
N ALA A 425 -7.77 0.75 10.55
CA ALA A 425 -6.58 1.14 11.30
C ALA A 425 -5.78 2.23 10.57
N PHE A 426 -5.57 2.08 9.25
CA PHE A 426 -4.86 3.09 8.46
C PHE A 426 -5.59 4.44 8.49
N ASN A 427 -6.91 4.44 8.23
CA ASN A 427 -7.73 5.64 8.30
C ASN A 427 -7.65 6.31 9.67
N ASN A 428 -7.77 5.54 10.75
CA ASN A 428 -7.76 6.04 12.13
C ASN A 428 -6.41 6.67 12.49
N GLU A 429 -5.29 6.01 12.17
CA GLU A 429 -3.95 6.53 12.46
C GLU A 429 -3.58 7.73 11.59
N PHE A 430 -4.02 7.76 10.33
CA PHE A 430 -3.90 8.93 9.47
C PHE A 430 -4.72 10.13 10.01
N GLY A 431 -5.82 9.87 10.71
CA GLY A 431 -6.73 10.88 11.28
C GLY A 431 -7.88 11.23 10.33
N ARG A 432 -8.43 10.22 9.64
CA ARG A 432 -9.63 10.31 8.81
C ARG A 432 -10.66 9.28 9.29
N PRO A 433 -11.92 9.67 9.60
CA PRO A 433 -12.92 8.70 10.03
C PRO A 433 -13.35 7.81 8.85
N ASN A 434 -13.49 6.51 9.10
CA ASN A 434 -14.04 5.56 8.13
C ASN A 434 -15.54 5.40 8.38
N LEU A 435 -16.39 6.04 7.55
CA LEU A 435 -17.80 6.28 7.86
C LEU A 435 -18.78 5.36 7.14
N THR A 436 -18.42 4.78 5.99
CA THR A 436 -19.28 3.89 5.23
C THR A 436 -18.52 2.67 4.73
N GLY A 437 -19.25 1.73 4.15
CA GLY A 437 -18.68 0.53 3.59
C GLY A 437 -19.74 -0.57 3.44
N TYR A 438 -19.30 -1.76 3.04
CA TYR A 438 -20.16 -2.92 2.95
C TYR A 438 -19.41 -4.23 3.21
N PHE A 439 -20.17 -5.28 3.56
CA PHE A 439 -19.72 -6.66 3.67
C PHE A 439 -20.57 -7.53 2.78
N ARG A 440 -19.95 -8.35 1.92
CA ARG A 440 -20.67 -9.30 1.09
C ARG A 440 -19.92 -10.62 0.97
N SER A 441 -20.65 -11.73 1.02
CA SER A 441 -20.17 -13.04 0.61
C SER A 441 -20.99 -13.53 -0.56
N TYR A 442 -20.34 -14.14 -1.55
CA TYR A 442 -21.01 -14.69 -2.70
C TYR A 442 -20.24 -15.86 -3.29
N GLU A 443 -20.96 -16.96 -3.48
CA GLU A 443 -20.49 -18.12 -4.23
C GLU A 443 -21.72 -18.83 -4.82
N GLN A 444 -21.70 -19.11 -6.11
CA GLN A 444 -22.80 -19.73 -6.81
C GLN A 444 -22.32 -20.70 -7.87
N ASN A 445 -22.97 -21.86 -7.97
CA ASN A 445 -22.80 -22.78 -9.07
C ASN A 445 -23.73 -22.40 -10.23
N VAL A 446 -23.18 -22.05 -11.38
CA VAL A 446 -23.92 -21.71 -12.59
C VAL A 446 -23.49 -22.66 -13.70
N GLY A 447 -24.40 -23.55 -14.11
CA GLY A 447 -24.13 -24.50 -15.20
C GLY A 447 -22.97 -25.47 -14.93
N GLY A 448 -22.69 -25.82 -13.67
CA GLY A 448 -21.58 -26.69 -13.28
C GLY A 448 -20.27 -25.95 -12.98
N THR A 449 -20.20 -24.65 -13.23
CA THR A 449 -19.07 -23.79 -12.87
C THR A 449 -19.36 -23.00 -11.62
N VAL A 450 -18.48 -23.07 -10.61
CA VAL A 450 -18.60 -22.31 -9.37
C VAL A 450 -17.98 -20.93 -9.56
N TYR A 451 -18.77 -19.89 -9.34
CA TYR A 451 -18.35 -18.49 -9.34
C TYR A 451 -18.29 -18.00 -7.88
N GLY A 452 -17.20 -17.31 -7.54
CA GLY A 452 -16.99 -16.76 -6.20
C GLY A 452 -15.80 -15.80 -6.19
N TYR A 453 -15.46 -15.32 -5.00
CA TYR A 453 -14.43 -14.30 -4.80
C TYR A 453 -13.37 -14.80 -3.82
N HIS A 454 -12.58 -15.81 -4.23
CA HIS A 454 -11.39 -16.21 -3.46
C HIS A 454 -10.35 -15.11 -3.49
N LYS A 455 -10.06 -14.54 -4.67
CA LYS A 455 -9.46 -13.21 -4.79
C LYS A 455 -10.59 -12.23 -4.46
N PRO A 456 -10.55 -11.53 -3.33
CA PRO A 456 -11.66 -10.68 -2.89
C PRO A 456 -11.82 -9.47 -3.82
N ILE A 457 -12.97 -8.82 -3.75
CA ILE A 457 -13.06 -7.41 -4.06
C ILE A 457 -12.85 -6.68 -2.74
N MET A 458 -11.78 -5.93 -2.61
CA MET A 458 -11.55 -4.98 -1.55
C MET A 458 -11.61 -3.57 -2.15
N ILE A 459 -12.57 -2.79 -1.69
CA ILE A 459 -12.73 -1.40 -2.10
C ILE A 459 -12.26 -0.50 -0.98
N ALA A 460 -11.33 0.40 -1.29
CA ALA A 460 -11.01 1.57 -0.50
C ALA A 460 -11.54 2.80 -1.21
N GLY A 461 -12.10 3.75 -0.48
CA GLY A 461 -12.64 4.96 -1.05
C GLY A 461 -12.77 6.07 -0.02
N GLY A 462 -13.08 7.25 -0.51
CA GLY A 462 -13.26 8.41 0.34
C GLY A 462 -13.84 9.61 -0.36
N LEU A 463 -14.08 10.60 0.45
CA LEU A 463 -14.58 11.91 0.08
C LEU A 463 -13.72 12.98 0.73
N GLY A 464 -13.28 13.94 -0.05
CA GLY A 464 -12.49 15.07 0.40
C GLY A 464 -12.96 16.40 -0.18
N ASN A 465 -12.19 17.43 0.07
CA ASN A 465 -12.43 18.76 -0.48
C ASN A 465 -11.20 19.30 -1.19
N ILE A 466 -11.44 20.06 -2.27
CA ILE A 466 -10.41 20.77 -3.01
C ILE A 466 -10.84 22.22 -3.23
N SER A 467 -9.90 23.16 -3.09
CA SER A 467 -10.13 24.56 -3.44
C SER A 467 -10.35 24.72 -4.95
N GLY A 468 -11.27 25.56 -5.34
CA GLY A 468 -11.50 25.90 -6.76
C GLY A 468 -10.25 26.44 -7.46
N LEU A 469 -9.28 26.98 -6.70
CA LEU A 469 -8.00 27.47 -7.22
C LEU A 469 -7.03 26.33 -7.60
N HIS A 470 -7.27 25.10 -7.15
CA HIS A 470 -6.31 24.00 -7.24
C HIS A 470 -6.82 22.79 -8.04
N THR A 471 -8.00 22.86 -8.65
CA THR A 471 -8.60 21.76 -9.40
C THR A 471 -7.84 21.38 -10.68
N GLN A 472 -7.01 22.27 -11.19
CA GLN A 472 -6.23 22.05 -12.41
C GLN A 472 -4.73 22.10 -12.12
N LYS A 473 -3.99 21.15 -12.69
CA LYS A 473 -2.52 21.14 -12.69
C LYS A 473 -1.99 22.28 -13.57
N GLU A 474 -0.87 22.87 -13.20
CA GLU A 474 -0.21 23.90 -13.99
C GLU A 474 0.81 23.31 -14.98
N ALA A 475 1.09 24.04 -16.03
CA ALA A 475 2.14 23.67 -16.98
C ALA A 475 3.51 23.59 -16.28
N LEU A 476 4.33 22.63 -16.66
CA LEU A 476 5.68 22.48 -16.15
C LEU A 476 6.68 23.22 -17.05
N PRO A 477 7.28 24.35 -16.62
CA PRO A 477 8.41 24.93 -17.30
C PRO A 477 9.59 23.96 -17.37
N VAL A 478 10.38 24.04 -18.43
CA VAL A 478 11.65 23.31 -18.52
C VAL A 478 12.55 23.71 -17.34
N GLY A 479 13.15 22.74 -16.68
CA GLY A 479 13.95 22.96 -15.48
C GLY A 479 13.16 22.94 -14.16
N SER A 480 11.84 22.72 -14.20
CA SER A 480 11.06 22.46 -12.99
C SER A 480 11.67 21.30 -12.20
N LEU A 481 11.77 21.45 -10.88
CA LEU A 481 12.30 20.42 -10.00
C LEU A 481 11.28 19.31 -9.80
N LEU A 482 11.73 18.09 -9.96
CA LEU A 482 10.92 16.88 -9.75
C LEU A 482 11.28 16.28 -8.39
N ILE A 483 10.29 16.24 -7.50
CA ILE A 483 10.48 15.96 -6.08
C ILE A 483 9.77 14.65 -5.72
N GLN A 484 10.44 13.79 -4.97
CA GLN A 484 9.83 12.78 -4.15
C GLN A 484 9.56 13.38 -2.76
N LEU A 485 8.30 13.36 -2.31
CA LEU A 485 7.89 13.76 -0.96
C LEU A 485 7.41 12.52 -0.19
N GLY A 486 7.73 12.44 1.08
CA GLY A 486 7.23 11.41 1.99
C GLY A 486 8.22 10.29 2.28
N GLY A 487 7.72 9.09 2.49
CA GLY A 487 8.49 7.94 2.99
C GLY A 487 9.64 7.49 2.10
N PRO A 488 10.59 6.75 2.68
CA PRO A 488 11.73 6.21 1.95
C PRO A 488 11.33 4.99 1.11
N GLY A 489 12.13 4.72 0.08
CA GLY A 489 12.07 3.48 -0.68
C GLY A 489 12.75 2.32 0.04
N MET A 490 12.17 1.13 -0.09
CA MET A 490 12.74 -0.14 0.33
C MET A 490 12.20 -1.26 -0.57
N ARG A 491 12.73 -2.47 -0.49
CA ARG A 491 12.30 -3.59 -1.34
C ARG A 491 10.99 -4.19 -0.85
N ILE A 492 9.89 -3.51 -1.13
CA ILE A 492 8.50 -3.96 -0.90
C ILE A 492 7.62 -3.56 -2.08
N GLY A 493 6.55 -4.31 -2.32
CA GLY A 493 5.61 -4.07 -3.40
C GLY A 493 6.22 -4.25 -4.79
N MET A 494 7.21 -5.13 -4.93
CA MET A 494 7.88 -5.35 -6.22
C MET A 494 6.94 -6.03 -7.22
N GLY A 495 6.69 -5.34 -8.33
CA GLY A 495 5.84 -5.87 -9.41
C GLY A 495 4.35 -5.98 -9.06
N GLY A 496 3.84 -5.25 -8.07
CA GLY A 496 2.45 -5.37 -7.60
C GLY A 496 1.40 -5.13 -8.68
N GLY A 497 1.58 -4.14 -9.54
CA GLY A 497 0.71 -3.87 -10.68
C GLY A 497 0.66 -5.03 -11.69
N ALA A 498 1.80 -5.63 -12.01
CA ALA A 498 1.88 -6.80 -12.88
C ALA A 498 1.27 -8.04 -12.20
N ALA A 499 1.60 -8.29 -10.92
CA ALA A 499 1.05 -9.40 -10.15
C ALA A 499 -0.48 -9.35 -10.03
N SER A 500 -1.06 -8.16 -9.86
CA SER A 500 -2.51 -7.98 -9.80
C SER A 500 -3.22 -8.27 -11.12
N SER A 501 -2.50 -8.18 -12.25
CA SER A 501 -3.01 -8.46 -13.60
C SER A 501 -3.05 -9.96 -13.94
N MET A 502 -2.37 -10.80 -13.16
CA MET A 502 -2.29 -12.25 -13.40
C MET A 502 -3.47 -12.99 -12.76
N ALA A 503 -3.75 -14.18 -13.29
CA ALA A 503 -4.66 -15.11 -12.64
C ALA A 503 -4.09 -15.53 -11.28
N THR A 504 -4.95 -15.62 -10.28
CA THR A 504 -4.56 -15.99 -8.91
C THR A 504 -3.83 -17.32 -8.88
N GLY A 505 -2.64 -17.35 -8.28
CA GLY A 505 -1.83 -18.56 -8.16
C GLY A 505 -0.93 -18.84 -9.38
N ALA A 506 -0.90 -17.98 -10.40
CA ALA A 506 -0.03 -18.12 -11.56
C ALA A 506 1.43 -17.76 -11.26
N ASN A 507 1.68 -16.85 -10.32
CA ASN A 507 3.01 -16.47 -9.87
C ASN A 507 3.67 -17.53 -8.95
N THR A 508 4.97 -17.39 -8.71
CA THR A 508 5.63 -18.08 -7.60
C THR A 508 5.19 -17.48 -6.25
N ALA A 509 5.30 -18.25 -5.17
CA ALA A 509 4.91 -17.77 -3.84
C ALA A 509 5.72 -16.54 -3.42
N ASP A 510 7.00 -16.49 -3.79
CA ASP A 510 7.88 -15.37 -3.41
C ASP A 510 7.48 -14.08 -4.11
N LEU A 511 7.18 -14.12 -5.41
CA LEU A 511 6.68 -12.95 -6.16
C LEU A 511 5.34 -12.44 -5.64
N ASP A 512 4.43 -13.32 -5.24
CA ASP A 512 3.14 -12.92 -4.66
C ASP A 512 3.35 -12.18 -3.33
N PHE A 513 4.22 -12.67 -2.46
CA PHE A 513 4.51 -12.02 -1.19
C PHE A 513 5.29 -10.71 -1.35
N ASP A 514 6.26 -10.66 -2.27
CA ASP A 514 7.07 -9.47 -2.56
C ASP A 514 6.22 -8.33 -3.16
N SER A 515 5.07 -8.65 -3.75
CA SER A 515 4.12 -7.69 -4.30
C SER A 515 3.24 -6.97 -3.26
N VAL A 516 3.21 -7.44 -2.02
CA VAL A 516 2.39 -6.83 -0.95
C VAL A 516 3.16 -5.73 -0.23
N GLN A 517 2.56 -4.55 -0.17
CA GLN A 517 3.14 -3.38 0.50
C GLN A 517 2.93 -3.43 2.02
N ARG A 518 3.62 -2.52 2.73
CA ARG A 518 3.44 -2.22 4.15
C ARG A 518 3.28 -0.72 4.34
N GLY A 519 2.35 -0.29 5.15
CA GLY A 519 1.98 1.11 5.34
C GLY A 519 2.54 1.74 6.61
N ASN A 520 2.74 3.06 6.55
CA ASN A 520 3.07 3.93 7.68
C ASN A 520 2.15 5.17 7.69
N PRO A 521 0.96 5.09 8.30
CA PRO A 521 -0.03 6.18 8.27
C PRO A 521 0.50 7.51 8.82
N GLU A 522 1.40 7.49 9.79
CA GLU A 522 2.03 8.70 10.34
C GLU A 522 2.86 9.42 9.27
N MET A 523 3.65 8.70 8.48
CA MET A 523 4.44 9.28 7.40
C MET A 523 3.54 9.90 6.33
N GLN A 524 2.45 9.22 5.98
CA GLN A 524 1.47 9.75 5.03
C GLN A 524 0.79 11.01 5.57
N ARG A 525 0.49 11.06 6.87
CA ARG A 525 -0.05 12.26 7.49
C ARG A 525 0.93 13.43 7.43
N ARG A 526 2.22 13.21 7.67
CA ARG A 526 3.26 14.25 7.54
C ARG A 526 3.32 14.81 6.12
N ALA A 527 3.30 13.95 5.11
CA ALA A 527 3.26 14.38 3.70
C ALA A 527 1.98 15.17 3.40
N GLN A 528 0.82 14.73 3.89
CA GLN A 528 -0.44 15.45 3.75
C GLN A 528 -0.41 16.84 4.41
N GLU A 529 0.26 17.00 5.55
CA GLU A 529 0.39 18.33 6.19
C GLU A 529 1.27 19.28 5.35
N VAL A 530 2.30 18.78 4.69
CA VAL A 530 3.06 19.59 3.70
C VAL A 530 2.15 20.02 2.54
N ILE A 531 1.35 19.10 1.99
CA ILE A 531 0.39 19.40 0.93
C ILE A 531 -0.64 20.42 1.43
N ASN A 532 -1.19 20.24 2.63
CA ASN A 532 -2.13 21.18 3.26
C ASN A 532 -1.53 22.58 3.39
N ALA A 533 -0.27 22.67 3.83
CA ALA A 533 0.43 23.96 3.96
C ALA A 533 0.63 24.64 2.60
N CYS A 534 0.91 23.88 1.55
CA CYS A 534 1.07 24.39 0.19
C CYS A 534 -0.26 24.96 -0.36
N TRP A 535 -1.33 24.18 -0.33
CA TRP A 535 -2.61 24.65 -0.88
C TRP A 535 -3.22 25.77 -0.04
N ALA A 536 -2.96 25.84 1.27
CA ALA A 536 -3.43 26.92 2.14
C ALA A 536 -2.90 28.30 1.73
N MET A 537 -1.83 28.38 0.98
CA MET A 537 -1.28 29.63 0.44
C MET A 537 -2.06 30.18 -0.76
N GLY A 538 -3.10 29.48 -1.23
CA GLY A 538 -3.96 29.90 -2.33
C GLY A 538 -3.18 30.11 -3.64
N VAL A 539 -3.21 31.29 -4.20
CA VAL A 539 -2.51 31.60 -5.47
C VAL A 539 -0.99 31.47 -5.36
N ASN A 540 -0.43 31.47 -4.15
CA ASN A 540 1.00 31.30 -3.89
C ASN A 540 1.40 29.84 -3.64
N ASN A 541 0.52 28.88 -3.93
CA ASN A 541 0.83 27.45 -3.80
C ASN A 541 2.07 27.10 -4.65
N PRO A 542 3.17 26.60 -4.05
CA PRO A 542 4.39 26.29 -4.80
C PRO A 542 4.28 25.06 -5.70
N VAL A 543 3.26 24.21 -5.49
CA VAL A 543 3.05 22.98 -6.25
C VAL A 543 2.46 23.31 -7.61
N LEU A 544 3.15 22.94 -8.69
CA LEU A 544 2.66 23.07 -10.07
C LEU A 544 1.82 21.87 -10.47
N SER A 545 2.27 20.68 -10.14
CA SER A 545 1.60 19.41 -10.38
C SER A 545 2.02 18.42 -9.31
N ILE A 546 1.13 17.51 -8.94
CA ILE A 546 1.38 16.44 -7.96
C ILE A 546 0.73 15.15 -8.46
N HIS A 547 1.36 14.02 -8.15
CA HIS A 547 0.85 12.67 -8.38
C HIS A 547 1.18 11.80 -7.17
N ASP A 548 0.35 10.81 -6.85
CA ASP A 548 0.66 9.81 -5.84
C ASP A 548 1.69 8.80 -6.34
N VAL A 549 2.31 8.07 -5.43
CA VAL A 549 3.15 6.92 -5.74
C VAL A 549 2.39 5.66 -5.34
N GLY A 550 1.82 5.00 -6.34
CA GLY A 550 1.06 3.76 -6.21
C GLY A 550 1.76 2.59 -6.90
N ALA A 551 1.01 1.84 -7.73
CA ALA A 551 1.51 0.72 -8.50
C ALA A 551 2.69 1.13 -9.41
N GLY A 552 3.75 0.32 -9.42
CA GLY A 552 4.98 0.60 -10.16
C GLY A 552 5.92 1.59 -9.49
N GLY A 553 5.56 2.19 -8.37
CA GLY A 553 6.43 3.09 -7.63
C GLY A 553 6.81 4.35 -8.43
N LEU A 554 8.05 4.81 -8.26
CA LEU A 554 8.55 5.99 -8.99
C LEU A 554 8.61 5.76 -10.49
N SER A 555 8.72 4.49 -10.92
CA SER A 555 8.80 4.11 -12.34
C SER A 555 7.50 4.36 -13.12
N ASN A 556 6.40 4.58 -12.42
CA ASN A 556 5.13 4.98 -13.01
C ASN A 556 4.78 6.43 -12.70
N ALA A 557 4.87 6.85 -11.45
CA ALA A 557 4.44 8.16 -11.00
C ALA A 557 5.19 9.33 -11.66
N PHE A 558 6.52 9.27 -11.78
CA PHE A 558 7.28 10.34 -12.43
C PHE A 558 7.04 10.44 -13.94
N PRO A 559 7.03 9.33 -14.72
CA PRO A 559 6.66 9.39 -16.12
C PRO A 559 5.25 9.96 -16.35
N GLU A 560 4.25 9.60 -15.57
CA GLU A 560 2.90 10.15 -15.68
C GLU A 560 2.89 11.65 -15.41
N LEU A 561 3.48 12.09 -14.29
CA LEU A 561 3.57 13.51 -13.94
C LEU A 561 4.18 14.37 -15.06
N THR A 562 5.24 13.89 -15.71
CA THR A 562 5.97 14.64 -16.76
C THR A 562 5.30 14.53 -18.12
N ASN A 563 4.76 13.35 -18.46
CA ASN A 563 4.05 13.11 -19.72
C ASN A 563 2.78 13.96 -19.83
N ASP A 564 2.01 14.06 -18.76
CA ASP A 564 0.77 14.86 -18.73
C ASP A 564 1.05 16.34 -19.00
N ALA A 565 2.23 16.81 -18.60
CA ALA A 565 2.70 18.15 -18.91
C ALA A 565 3.38 18.29 -20.27
N GLY A 566 3.42 17.23 -21.09
CA GLY A 566 4.09 17.22 -22.40
C GLY A 566 5.62 17.32 -22.31
N ARG A 567 6.23 16.89 -21.22
CA ARG A 567 7.67 16.96 -20.92
C ARG A 567 8.31 15.57 -20.92
N GLY A 568 9.64 15.55 -21.02
CA GLY A 568 10.48 14.46 -20.56
C GLY A 568 11.15 14.80 -19.25
N ALA A 569 12.09 13.96 -18.82
CA ALA A 569 12.78 14.18 -17.55
C ALA A 569 14.16 13.50 -17.49
N VAL A 570 15.03 14.04 -16.66
CA VAL A 570 16.30 13.42 -16.27
C VAL A 570 16.31 13.27 -14.75
N PHE A 571 16.55 12.05 -14.27
CA PHE A 571 16.59 11.69 -12.87
C PHE A 571 17.98 11.18 -12.48
N ASP A 572 18.37 11.46 -11.23
CA ASP A 572 19.52 10.88 -10.55
C ASP A 572 19.03 9.81 -9.58
N LEU A 573 19.31 8.54 -9.91
CA LEU A 573 18.81 7.39 -9.14
C LEU A 573 19.28 7.44 -7.68
N ARG A 574 20.50 7.94 -7.42
CA ARG A 574 21.09 7.98 -6.09
C ARG A 574 20.58 9.10 -5.19
N LYS A 575 19.73 9.98 -5.74
CA LYS A 575 19.00 10.99 -4.96
C LYS A 575 17.66 10.49 -4.43
N VAL A 576 17.20 9.33 -4.88
CA VAL A 576 16.01 8.69 -4.31
C VAL A 576 16.25 8.41 -2.82
N HIS A 577 15.34 8.86 -1.96
CA HIS A 577 15.44 8.62 -0.53
C HIS A 577 15.14 7.15 -0.20
N LEU A 578 16.06 6.47 0.45
CA LEU A 578 16.00 5.04 0.75
C LEU A 578 16.28 4.77 2.22
N GLU A 579 15.59 3.80 2.79
CA GLU A 579 15.86 3.18 4.10
C GLU A 579 16.30 1.71 3.96
N GLU A 580 16.79 1.32 2.79
CA GLU A 580 17.39 0.01 2.56
C GLU A 580 18.67 0.18 1.74
N SER A 581 19.73 -0.50 2.15
CA SER A 581 21.00 -0.60 1.42
C SER A 581 21.03 -1.86 0.54
N GLY A 582 21.93 -1.88 -0.45
CA GLY A 582 22.12 -3.05 -1.30
C GLY A 582 21.08 -3.24 -2.40
N LEU A 583 20.25 -2.24 -2.68
CA LEU A 583 19.21 -2.31 -3.70
C LEU A 583 19.80 -2.26 -5.12
N ALA A 584 19.24 -3.06 -6.02
CA ALA A 584 19.45 -2.94 -7.46
C ALA A 584 18.71 -1.72 -8.03
N PRO A 585 19.14 -1.18 -9.18
CA PRO A 585 18.44 -0.06 -9.82
C PRO A 585 16.94 -0.27 -10.00
N LYS A 586 16.47 -1.48 -10.38
CA LYS A 586 15.06 -1.80 -10.49
C LYS A 586 14.33 -1.75 -9.14
N GLU A 587 15.00 -2.18 -8.07
CA GLU A 587 14.44 -2.15 -6.72
C GLU A 587 14.33 -0.72 -6.17
N ILE A 588 15.24 0.18 -6.57
CA ILE A 588 15.16 1.61 -6.23
C ILE A 588 14.02 2.29 -6.99
N TRP A 589 13.92 2.03 -8.30
CA TRP A 589 13.03 2.78 -9.19
C TRP A 589 11.60 2.26 -9.20
N SER A 590 11.40 0.92 -9.04
CA SER A 590 10.10 0.27 -9.22
C SER A 590 9.51 -0.31 -7.94
N ASN A 591 10.06 -0.02 -6.74
CA ASN A 591 9.42 -0.43 -5.49
C ASN A 591 8.16 0.38 -5.23
N GLU A 592 7.14 -0.27 -4.68
CA GLU A 592 5.87 0.35 -4.31
C GLU A 592 5.81 0.69 -2.81
N SER A 593 6.94 1.16 -2.24
CA SER A 593 6.93 1.70 -0.89
C SER A 593 5.90 2.82 -0.80
N GLN A 594 5.06 2.74 0.20
CA GLN A 594 3.90 3.61 0.34
C GLN A 594 4.26 4.99 0.92
N GLU A 595 3.27 5.84 1.13
CA GLU A 595 3.38 7.16 1.77
C GLU A 595 4.28 8.14 1.01
N ARG A 596 4.31 7.99 -0.33
CA ARG A 596 5.11 8.84 -1.22
C ARG A 596 4.22 9.58 -2.23
N TYR A 597 4.65 10.78 -2.55
CA TYR A 597 4.12 11.58 -3.65
C TYR A 597 5.27 12.02 -4.55
N VAL A 598 4.98 12.23 -5.82
CA VAL A 598 5.87 12.96 -6.74
C VAL A 598 5.23 14.28 -7.10
N MET A 599 6.02 15.33 -7.18
CA MET A 599 5.52 16.66 -7.51
C MET A 599 6.54 17.49 -8.27
N ALA A 600 6.03 18.51 -8.92
CA ALA A 600 6.86 19.49 -9.61
C ALA A 600 6.71 20.88 -8.96
N ILE A 601 7.82 21.55 -8.73
CA ILE A 601 7.86 22.94 -8.25
C ILE A 601 8.84 23.78 -9.09
N ALA A 602 8.66 25.09 -9.09
CA ALA A 602 9.67 25.99 -9.64
C ALA A 602 10.96 25.96 -8.78
N PRO A 603 12.17 26.08 -9.38
CA PRO A 603 13.42 26.13 -8.62
C PRO A 603 13.44 27.21 -7.53
N SER A 604 12.82 28.36 -7.78
CA SER A 604 12.70 29.46 -6.82
C SER A 604 11.84 29.14 -5.59
N SER A 605 10.97 28.14 -5.68
CA SER A 605 10.10 27.73 -4.58
C SER A 605 10.77 26.74 -3.61
N LEU A 606 11.95 26.19 -3.96
CA LEU A 606 12.62 25.16 -3.16
C LEU A 606 12.91 25.58 -1.71
N PRO A 607 13.39 26.82 -1.41
CA PRO A 607 13.65 27.21 -0.02
C PRO A 607 12.37 27.20 0.85
N LEU A 608 11.26 27.70 0.30
CA LEU A 608 9.97 27.67 0.98
C LEU A 608 9.50 26.22 1.19
N PHE A 609 9.53 25.42 0.14
CA PHE A 609 9.11 24.01 0.21
C PHE A 609 9.93 23.20 1.22
N SER A 610 11.27 23.42 1.24
CA SER A 610 12.16 22.80 2.23
C SER A 610 11.75 23.16 3.66
N SER A 611 11.42 24.43 3.94
CA SER A 611 11.01 24.86 5.26
C SER A 611 9.68 24.23 5.72
N LEU A 612 8.75 24.00 4.79
CA LEU A 612 7.49 23.27 5.07
C LEU A 612 7.77 21.81 5.43
N CYS A 613 8.61 21.13 4.66
CA CYS A 613 9.00 19.76 4.91
C CYS A 613 9.73 19.58 6.26
N GLU A 614 10.66 20.50 6.58
CA GLU A 614 11.38 20.50 7.86
C GLU A 614 10.43 20.66 9.05
N ARG A 615 9.46 21.59 8.94
CA ARG A 615 8.45 21.79 9.98
C ARG A 615 7.63 20.54 10.25
N GLU A 616 7.16 19.88 9.20
CA GLU A 616 6.33 18.67 9.33
C GLU A 616 7.18 17.40 9.54
N ARG A 617 8.51 17.52 9.57
CA ARG A 617 9.44 16.38 9.63
C ARG A 617 9.17 15.36 8.53
N CYS A 618 8.77 15.84 7.36
CA CYS A 618 8.49 15.03 6.19
C CYS A 618 9.72 14.99 5.29
N PRO A 619 10.30 13.82 5.04
CA PRO A 619 11.42 13.70 4.12
C PRO A 619 11.02 14.11 2.71
N PHE A 620 11.96 14.70 1.96
CA PHE A 620 11.81 14.94 0.55
C PHE A 620 13.16 14.89 -0.16
N ALA A 621 13.14 14.65 -1.47
CA ALA A 621 14.34 14.67 -2.30
C ALA A 621 14.04 15.30 -3.68
N VAL A 622 14.94 16.15 -4.16
CA VAL A 622 14.93 16.59 -5.55
C VAL A 622 15.63 15.51 -6.38
N VAL A 623 14.84 14.68 -7.04
CA VAL A 623 15.32 13.48 -7.75
C VAL A 623 15.68 13.79 -9.20
N GLY A 624 15.05 14.81 -9.81
CA GLY A 624 15.26 15.12 -11.21
C GLY A 624 14.77 16.49 -11.61
N ILE A 625 14.84 16.73 -12.92
CA ILE A 625 14.35 17.95 -13.57
C ILE A 625 13.53 17.62 -14.83
N ALA A 626 12.54 18.44 -15.10
CA ALA A 626 11.75 18.37 -16.33
C ALA A 626 12.54 18.90 -17.53
N THR A 627 12.45 18.21 -18.67
CA THR A 627 13.16 18.56 -19.91
C THR A 627 12.19 18.89 -21.04
N GLU A 628 12.69 19.57 -22.09
CA GLU A 628 11.91 19.82 -23.30
C GLU A 628 11.78 18.56 -24.17
N GLU A 629 12.88 17.80 -24.29
CA GLU A 629 12.92 16.54 -25.01
C GLU A 629 12.03 15.50 -24.30
N ARG A 630 11.13 14.84 -25.02
CA ARG A 630 10.24 13.79 -24.49
C ARG A 630 10.97 12.46 -24.35
N GLN A 631 12.08 12.50 -23.61
CA GLN A 631 12.92 11.34 -23.27
C GLN A 631 12.91 11.17 -21.75
N LEU A 632 12.78 9.96 -21.29
CA LEU A 632 12.94 9.59 -19.89
C LEU A 632 14.34 9.03 -19.70
N ARG A 633 15.14 9.70 -18.88
CA ARG A 633 16.48 9.24 -18.50
C ARG A 633 16.60 9.11 -17.00
N VAL A 634 17.02 7.95 -16.54
CA VAL A 634 17.45 7.70 -15.16
C VAL A 634 18.95 7.39 -15.21
N ILE A 635 19.72 8.17 -14.49
CA ILE A 635 21.18 8.08 -14.45
C ILE A 635 21.59 7.48 -13.12
N ASP A 636 22.48 6.51 -13.13
CA ASP A 636 23.20 6.03 -11.96
C ASP A 636 24.65 6.57 -11.96
N PRO A 637 24.93 7.70 -11.29
CA PRO A 637 26.26 8.30 -11.31
C PRO A 637 27.34 7.46 -10.60
N GLU A 638 26.96 6.53 -9.72
CA GLU A 638 27.91 5.66 -9.02
C GLU A 638 28.49 4.58 -9.93
N HIS A 639 27.73 4.16 -10.94
CA HIS A 639 28.11 3.10 -11.87
C HIS A 639 28.30 3.58 -13.31
N ASP A 640 28.16 4.88 -13.55
CA ASP A 640 28.28 5.53 -14.89
C ASP A 640 27.42 4.82 -15.94
N ASN A 641 26.17 4.55 -15.62
CA ASN A 641 25.21 3.86 -16.51
C ASN A 641 23.84 4.53 -16.49
N TYR A 642 22.97 4.06 -17.39
CA TYR A 642 21.60 4.53 -17.56
C TYR A 642 20.61 3.38 -17.31
N PRO A 643 20.08 3.23 -16.09
CA PRO A 643 19.01 2.27 -15.83
C PRO A 643 17.80 2.44 -16.74
N VAL A 644 17.49 3.66 -17.16
CA VAL A 644 16.45 3.97 -18.14
C VAL A 644 16.97 5.01 -19.13
N ASP A 645 16.80 4.76 -20.42
CA ASP A 645 16.96 5.75 -21.50
C ASP A 645 15.95 5.46 -22.60
N MET A 646 14.71 5.89 -22.40
CA MET A 646 13.57 5.49 -23.20
C MET A 646 12.73 6.68 -23.64
N PRO A 647 12.29 6.75 -24.93
CA PRO A 647 11.30 7.74 -25.34
C PRO A 647 9.98 7.55 -24.57
N MET A 648 9.38 8.66 -24.12
CA MET A 648 8.09 8.63 -23.42
C MET A 648 7.00 7.95 -24.25
N ASP A 649 7.05 8.07 -25.56
CA ASP A 649 6.07 7.46 -26.48
C ASP A 649 6.22 5.92 -26.58
N VAL A 650 7.36 5.35 -26.21
CA VAL A 650 7.52 3.89 -26.08
C VAL A 650 6.89 3.42 -24.77
N LEU A 651 7.16 4.13 -23.68
CA LEU A 651 6.64 3.76 -22.34
C LEU A 651 5.14 3.96 -22.23
N LEU A 652 4.65 5.17 -22.55
CA LEU A 652 3.27 5.61 -22.34
C LEU A 652 2.48 5.73 -23.66
N GLY A 653 3.02 5.22 -24.77
CA GLY A 653 2.36 5.16 -26.06
C GLY A 653 1.11 4.28 -26.05
N LYS A 654 0.66 3.91 -27.21
CA LYS A 654 -0.52 3.05 -27.36
C LYS A 654 -0.07 1.63 -27.78
N PRO A 655 0.22 0.74 -26.83
CA PRO A 655 0.42 -0.67 -27.17
C PRO A 655 -0.84 -1.24 -27.84
N PRO A 656 -0.74 -2.39 -28.52
CA PRO A 656 -1.87 -3.00 -29.19
C PRO A 656 -3.08 -3.15 -28.28
N LYS A 657 -4.27 -2.89 -28.83
CA LYS A 657 -5.52 -2.92 -28.09
C LYS A 657 -6.04 -4.34 -27.96
N MET A 658 -6.41 -4.74 -26.77
CA MET A 658 -6.99 -6.07 -26.53
C MET A 658 -8.30 -6.24 -27.29
N HIS A 659 -8.54 -7.42 -27.86
CA HIS A 659 -9.80 -7.83 -28.45
C HIS A 659 -10.44 -8.96 -27.65
N ARG A 660 -11.74 -8.87 -27.41
CA ARG A 660 -12.55 -9.87 -26.71
C ARG A 660 -13.65 -10.38 -27.63
N ASP A 661 -13.67 -11.67 -27.93
CA ASP A 661 -14.75 -12.34 -28.65
C ASP A 661 -15.48 -13.28 -27.70
N VAL A 662 -16.76 -13.01 -27.45
CA VAL A 662 -17.58 -13.73 -26.48
C VAL A 662 -18.94 -14.10 -27.07
N LYS A 663 -19.54 -15.16 -26.53
CA LYS A 663 -20.86 -15.63 -26.86
C LYS A 663 -21.76 -15.58 -25.63
N ARG A 664 -23.02 -15.14 -25.81
CA ARG A 664 -24.02 -15.22 -24.74
C ARG A 664 -24.38 -16.66 -24.46
N MET A 665 -24.38 -17.01 -23.19
CA MET A 665 -24.91 -18.30 -22.75
C MET A 665 -26.38 -18.14 -22.38
N GLN A 666 -27.26 -19.02 -22.88
CA GLN A 666 -28.62 -19.08 -22.40
C GLN A 666 -28.62 -19.61 -20.96
N GLN A 667 -29.11 -18.79 -20.04
CA GLN A 667 -29.34 -19.24 -18.67
C GLN A 667 -30.80 -19.72 -18.53
N THR A 668 -30.98 -20.94 -18.04
CA THR A 668 -32.27 -21.43 -17.56
C THR A 668 -32.51 -20.87 -16.17
N SER A 669 -33.49 -19.99 -16.02
CA SER A 669 -33.93 -19.55 -14.69
C SER A 669 -34.77 -20.65 -14.03
N ILE A 670 -34.42 -20.97 -12.79
CA ILE A 670 -35.26 -21.82 -11.95
C ILE A 670 -36.17 -20.87 -11.14
N SER A 671 -37.48 -21.13 -11.17
CA SER A 671 -38.43 -20.35 -10.36
C SER A 671 -38.11 -20.49 -8.88
N LEU A 672 -38.11 -19.37 -8.15
CA LEU A 672 -37.95 -19.36 -6.70
C LEU A 672 -39.14 -20.06 -6.04
N ASP A 673 -38.86 -21.14 -5.31
CA ASP A 673 -39.87 -21.84 -4.51
C ASP A 673 -39.85 -21.33 -3.06
N LEU A 674 -40.91 -20.65 -2.66
CA LEU A 674 -41.13 -20.14 -1.29
C LEU A 674 -42.09 -20.98 -0.48
N THR A 675 -42.45 -22.15 -0.96
CA THR A 675 -43.42 -23.04 -0.30
C THR A 675 -42.92 -23.42 1.12
N GLY A 676 -43.74 -23.13 2.13
CA GLY A 676 -43.41 -23.44 3.53
C GLY A 676 -42.51 -22.45 4.25
N ILE A 677 -42.16 -21.33 3.61
CA ILE A 677 -41.37 -20.27 4.25
C ILE A 677 -42.33 -19.13 4.66
N SER A 678 -42.44 -18.86 5.97
CA SER A 678 -43.21 -17.72 6.47
C SER A 678 -42.46 -16.41 6.28
N LEU A 679 -43.16 -15.27 6.33
CA LEU A 679 -42.56 -13.96 6.26
C LEU A 679 -41.58 -13.70 7.42
N GLU A 680 -41.93 -14.16 8.61
CA GLU A 680 -41.13 -14.05 9.82
C GLU A 680 -39.81 -14.82 9.64
N GLU A 681 -39.89 -16.06 9.13
CA GLU A 681 -38.70 -16.87 8.85
C GLU A 681 -37.80 -16.22 7.79
N ALA A 682 -38.41 -15.69 6.73
CA ALA A 682 -37.65 -14.98 5.68
C ALA A 682 -36.95 -13.72 6.25
N ALA A 683 -37.63 -12.95 7.09
CA ALA A 683 -37.06 -11.78 7.76
C ALA A 683 -35.89 -12.18 8.68
N GLU A 684 -36.07 -13.24 9.48
CA GLU A 684 -35.02 -13.74 10.37
C GLU A 684 -33.77 -14.23 9.58
N ARG A 685 -33.98 -14.92 8.47
CA ARG A 685 -32.88 -15.37 7.59
C ARG A 685 -32.11 -14.16 7.02
N VAL A 686 -32.81 -13.11 6.56
CA VAL A 686 -32.19 -11.88 6.03
C VAL A 686 -31.39 -11.17 7.10
N LEU A 687 -31.93 -11.01 8.32
CA LEU A 687 -31.23 -10.37 9.44
C LEU A 687 -29.95 -11.12 9.86
N LYS A 688 -29.89 -12.42 9.61
CA LYS A 688 -28.72 -13.27 9.92
C LYS A 688 -27.69 -13.35 8.78
N LEU A 689 -27.95 -12.73 7.63
CA LEU A 689 -26.94 -12.67 6.55
C LEU A 689 -25.73 -11.86 7.00
N PRO A 690 -24.50 -12.27 6.70
CA PRO A 690 -23.29 -11.50 7.01
C PRO A 690 -23.33 -10.06 6.48
N THR A 691 -23.96 -9.85 5.33
CA THR A 691 -24.16 -8.52 4.73
C THR A 691 -25.04 -7.61 5.59
N VAL A 692 -26.07 -8.17 6.26
CA VAL A 692 -27.10 -7.42 7.01
C VAL A 692 -26.82 -7.41 8.52
N ALA A 693 -26.22 -8.47 9.06
CA ALA A 693 -25.99 -8.64 10.49
C ALA A 693 -25.17 -7.50 11.09
N ASP A 694 -25.30 -7.30 12.40
CA ASP A 694 -24.65 -6.25 13.18
C ASP A 694 -23.11 -6.27 13.03
N LYS A 695 -22.51 -5.09 12.82
CA LYS A 695 -21.08 -4.85 12.68
C LYS A 695 -20.55 -3.79 13.64
N SER A 696 -21.23 -3.58 14.76
CA SER A 696 -20.84 -2.62 15.80
C SER A 696 -19.41 -2.85 16.30
N PHE A 697 -18.95 -4.12 16.33
CA PHE A 697 -17.58 -4.48 16.70
C PHE A 697 -16.52 -3.80 15.81
N LEU A 698 -16.81 -3.62 14.51
CA LEU A 698 -15.92 -2.96 13.57
C LEU A 698 -16.07 -1.43 13.63
N ILE A 699 -17.30 -0.94 13.76
CA ILE A 699 -17.60 0.49 13.79
C ILE A 699 -16.93 1.16 14.99
N THR A 700 -16.85 0.45 16.13
CA THR A 700 -16.37 1.00 17.41
C THR A 700 -14.87 0.92 17.61
N ILE A 701 -14.10 0.31 16.69
CA ILE A 701 -12.63 0.20 16.83
C ILE A 701 -11.88 1.46 16.40
N GLY A 702 -12.48 2.32 15.57
CA GLY A 702 -11.91 3.57 15.09
C GLY A 702 -12.62 4.80 15.66
N ASP A 703 -11.96 5.97 15.55
CA ASP A 703 -12.56 7.24 15.90
C ASP A 703 -13.44 7.74 14.74
N ARG A 704 -14.74 7.77 14.95
CA ARG A 704 -15.75 8.22 13.98
C ARG A 704 -15.85 9.73 13.85
N THR A 705 -15.22 10.49 14.73
CA THR A 705 -15.34 11.95 14.83
C THR A 705 -14.03 12.70 14.60
N VAL A 706 -12.95 11.97 14.32
CA VAL A 706 -11.65 12.57 14.04
C VAL A 706 -11.73 13.57 12.87
N GLY A 707 -11.06 14.71 13.01
CA GLY A 707 -11.14 15.80 12.03
C GLY A 707 -12.32 16.78 12.24
N ALA A 708 -13.25 16.49 13.16
CA ALA A 708 -14.36 17.32 13.58
C ALA A 708 -15.36 17.75 12.48
N HIS A 709 -15.42 17.01 11.36
CA HIS A 709 -16.34 17.28 10.28
C HIS A 709 -17.51 16.29 10.20
N THR A 710 -17.54 15.25 11.01
CA THR A 710 -18.61 14.24 11.01
C THR A 710 -19.88 14.78 11.64
N VAL A 711 -20.98 14.80 10.88
CA VAL A 711 -22.33 15.18 11.33
C VAL A 711 -23.16 13.93 11.56
N ARG A 712 -23.04 12.94 10.66
CA ARG A 712 -23.73 11.66 10.76
C ARG A 712 -22.75 10.54 10.46
N ASP A 713 -22.58 9.68 11.45
CA ASP A 713 -21.83 8.43 11.34
C ASP A 713 -22.78 7.22 11.22
N GLN A 714 -22.28 6.02 11.45
CA GLN A 714 -23.05 4.77 11.37
C GLN A 714 -24.10 4.64 12.46
N MET A 715 -23.96 5.35 13.58
CA MET A 715 -24.86 5.24 14.75
C MET A 715 -26.04 6.18 14.65
N VAL A 716 -27.23 5.68 14.96
CA VAL A 716 -28.49 6.44 14.81
C VAL A 716 -29.27 6.49 16.12
N GLY A 717 -29.82 7.68 16.39
CA GLY A 717 -30.72 7.93 17.50
C GLY A 717 -30.07 7.89 18.88
N PRO A 718 -30.88 8.04 19.95
CA PRO A 718 -30.37 8.11 21.33
C PRO A 718 -29.77 6.77 21.81
N TRP A 719 -30.14 5.68 21.16
CA TRP A 719 -29.64 4.34 21.49
C TRP A 719 -28.36 3.96 20.75
N GLN A 720 -27.86 4.85 19.87
CA GLN A 720 -26.63 4.62 19.07
C GLN A 720 -26.66 3.26 18.36
N VAL A 721 -27.71 3.02 17.59
CA VAL A 721 -27.89 1.78 16.82
C VAL A 721 -27.15 1.93 15.47
N PRO A 722 -26.33 0.94 15.03
CA PRO A 722 -25.51 1.04 13.82
C PRO A 722 -26.34 0.73 12.54
N VAL A 723 -27.29 1.58 12.21
CA VAL A 723 -28.28 1.39 11.11
C VAL A 723 -28.32 2.56 10.14
N ALA A 724 -27.32 3.43 10.11
CA ALA A 724 -27.28 4.52 9.13
C ALA A 724 -26.92 4.00 7.73
N ASP A 725 -27.70 4.41 6.73
CA ASP A 725 -27.46 4.09 5.31
C ASP A 725 -26.62 5.15 4.60
N CYS A 726 -26.27 6.23 5.28
CA CYS A 726 -25.43 7.30 4.76
C CYS A 726 -24.59 7.94 5.86
N ALA A 727 -23.47 8.51 5.45
CA ALA A 727 -22.66 9.40 6.28
C ALA A 727 -22.83 10.85 5.82
N VAL A 728 -22.73 11.79 6.74
CA VAL A 728 -22.78 13.23 6.43
C VAL A 728 -21.62 13.94 7.11
N THR A 729 -20.92 14.76 6.34
CA THR A 729 -19.83 15.62 6.82
C THR A 729 -20.12 17.09 6.54
N THR A 730 -19.57 18.01 7.35
CA THR A 730 -19.60 19.44 7.03
C THR A 730 -18.51 19.81 6.03
N MET A 731 -18.79 20.80 5.16
CA MET A 731 -17.78 21.36 4.26
C MET A 731 -16.79 22.28 4.98
N SER A 732 -17.18 22.85 6.10
CA SER A 732 -16.39 23.82 6.87
C SER A 732 -16.76 23.75 8.35
N HIS A 733 -15.93 24.38 9.18
CA HIS A 733 -16.24 24.62 10.60
C HIS A 733 -17.24 25.78 10.82
N VAL A 734 -17.61 26.46 9.75
CA VAL A 734 -18.54 27.61 9.79
C VAL A 734 -19.71 27.33 8.85
N GLY A 735 -20.94 27.57 9.32
CA GLY A 735 -22.16 27.35 8.54
C GLY A 735 -22.71 25.93 8.64
N TYR A 736 -23.66 25.61 7.77
CA TYR A 736 -24.46 24.36 7.79
C TYR A 736 -24.41 23.57 6.47
N LEU A 737 -23.52 23.95 5.56
CA LEU A 737 -23.32 23.19 4.33
C LEU A 737 -22.54 21.90 4.61
N GLY A 738 -22.92 20.83 3.97
CA GLY A 738 -22.29 19.52 4.12
C GLY A 738 -22.43 18.67 2.87
N GLU A 739 -21.79 17.52 2.92
CA GLU A 739 -21.87 16.46 1.91
C GLU A 739 -22.41 15.19 2.55
N ALA A 740 -23.23 14.47 1.78
CA ALA A 740 -23.71 13.15 2.14
C ALA A 740 -23.07 12.12 1.20
N MET A 741 -22.66 10.97 1.77
CA MET A 741 -22.16 9.86 0.99
C MET A 741 -22.88 8.57 1.39
N ALA A 742 -23.22 7.76 0.39
CA ALA A 742 -23.81 6.45 0.55
C ALA A 742 -23.23 5.49 -0.48
N MET A 743 -23.22 4.22 -0.16
CA MET A 743 -22.82 3.15 -1.07
C MET A 743 -24.03 2.32 -1.44
N GLY A 744 -24.24 2.14 -2.77
CA GLY A 744 -25.11 1.10 -3.29
C GLY A 744 -24.26 -0.04 -3.81
N GLU A 745 -24.66 -1.27 -3.50
CA GLU A 745 -24.01 -2.46 -4.05
C GLU A 745 -25.05 -3.51 -4.46
N ARG A 746 -24.64 -4.49 -5.28
CA ARG A 746 -25.45 -5.63 -5.72
C ARG A 746 -24.76 -6.93 -5.43
#